data_63e0d4af3fc78e68ee3c63e75fb0e945
#
_entry.id   63e0d4af3fc78e68ee3c63e75fb0e945
#
_cell.length_a   1.000
_cell.length_b   1.000
_cell.length_c   1.000
_cell.angle_alpha   90.00
_cell.angle_beta   90.00
_cell.angle_gamma   90.00
#
_symmetry.space_group_name_H-M   'P 1'
#
loop_
_entity.id
_entity.type
_entity.pdbx_description
1 polymer ?
#
loop_
_entity_poly.entity_id
_entity_poly.type
_entity_poly.pdbx_seq_one_letter_code
_entity_poly.pdbx_strand_id
1 'polypeptide(L)'
;MSELINGKIQGINQLFIEGFYFEALDSLADLEQTEDLNLEDQFSCHLVKSNVYFELGEYTEALKFAENACNKSEELGNQSYLIDSFISKAWALLELKNLDLVQQIISRGEDLLKDLTLEPQSEIARKQALLKLINGLLVLYKEFNLDKAIEYGETSLALSEEHNNKREIALALQQTSMYYAIAGNFDRALDYLERCLRVQRTFRKRDDWMTLKDLGGLNGAIGELKLALDYTKQSCEIAEEMGNNIYIAQCLNNSALIYRQMGEVDLAKDALEQSLLIWEKEENKLRLIGGLDSLFTVSIDANSLKQAQQYLLQMEQINEQLQDKRSDVACRVNKALLLKMSADSLDILKSKEILQQVVNEEIIDWEFMERALLHLCDILLFELQIYNDQEVLPEINLLINKLLDFGEAQNHYRLLAETHLLQGKLASIKLNMGDARQLFTKSERIAEEHGLHLLARTISNEHDKLLKQLESLSRIPLSERLDILEIDKTLDHMMGKKMMEPPELSDEDPILLIIMAKGGNACFNYSFRKNFDHRDLFSSFISAFNTFSSEVFSKTIDRIKIGDNFILIKLVEPFITCYVSKGQSYPALKKLNKFSESIKNESEIWEKLNNAIKVSQELSIDNLPLLGTIIDQIFTH
;
A
#
# COMPACT_ATOMS: atom_id res chain seq x y z
N MET A 1 3.70 54.81 6.87
CA MET A 1 2.53 54.04 6.39
C MET A 1 3.01 52.82 5.57
N SER A 2 3.85 53.01 4.54
CA SER A 2 4.38 51.89 3.72
C SER A 2 5.13 50.81 4.52
N GLU A 3 6.01 51.19 5.48
CA GLU A 3 6.72 50.21 6.32
C GLU A 3 5.75 49.38 7.22
N LEU A 4 4.65 49.99 7.69
CA LEU A 4 3.65 49.32 8.50
C LEU A 4 2.86 48.30 7.67
N ILE A 5 2.49 48.65 6.43
CA ILE A 5 1.78 47.79 5.50
C ILE A 5 2.68 46.61 5.11
N ASN A 6 3.94 46.87 4.75
CA ASN A 6 4.91 45.82 4.44
C ASN A 6 5.11 44.86 5.62
N GLY A 7 5.18 45.37 6.87
CA GLY A 7 5.22 44.52 8.06
C GLY A 7 3.98 43.62 8.23
N LYS A 8 2.77 44.15 7.92
CA LYS A 8 1.52 43.35 7.92
C LYS A 8 1.57 42.25 6.86
N ILE A 9 1.98 42.57 5.62
CA ILE A 9 2.08 41.59 4.51
C ILE A 9 3.11 40.50 4.84
N GLN A 10 4.23 40.85 5.46
CA GLN A 10 5.22 39.87 5.93
C GLN A 10 4.63 38.98 7.02
N GLY A 11 3.85 39.50 7.95
CA GLY A 11 3.12 38.71 8.95
C GLY A 11 2.13 37.74 8.32
N ILE A 12 1.38 38.18 7.30
CA ILE A 12 0.43 37.32 6.56
C ILE A 12 1.15 36.24 5.78
N ASN A 13 2.27 36.57 5.14
CA ASN A 13 3.09 35.56 4.46
C ASN A 13 3.67 34.54 5.45
N GLN A 14 3.98 34.97 6.68
CA GLN A 14 4.42 34.05 7.73
C GLN A 14 3.28 33.10 8.15
N LEU A 15 2.04 33.56 8.27
CA LEU A 15 0.87 32.69 8.51
C LEU A 15 0.74 31.63 7.40
N PHE A 16 0.89 32.03 6.14
CA PHE A 16 0.89 31.10 5.01
C PHE A 16 2.01 30.06 5.13
N ILE A 17 3.24 30.47 5.42
CA ILE A 17 4.38 29.57 5.58
C ILE A 17 4.16 28.59 6.74
N GLU A 18 3.55 29.02 7.83
CA GLU A 18 3.24 28.21 9.01
C GLU A 18 2.04 27.26 8.81
N GLY A 19 1.29 27.38 7.68
CA GLY A 19 0.13 26.54 7.34
C GLY A 19 -1.22 27.07 7.83
N PHE A 20 -1.31 28.35 8.22
CA PHE A 20 -2.55 29.01 8.65
C PHE A 20 -3.23 29.71 7.47
N TYR A 21 -3.79 28.93 6.56
CA TYR A 21 -4.26 29.41 5.24
C TYR A 21 -5.50 30.31 5.34
N PHE A 22 -6.48 29.96 6.16
CA PHE A 22 -7.70 30.77 6.32
C PHE A 22 -7.42 32.07 7.04
N GLU A 23 -6.62 32.04 8.09
CA GLU A 23 -6.18 33.24 8.83
C GLU A 23 -5.39 34.19 7.93
N ALA A 24 -4.60 33.64 7.00
CA ALA A 24 -3.89 34.46 6.02
C ALA A 24 -4.86 35.14 5.04
N LEU A 25 -5.92 34.44 4.55
CA LEU A 25 -6.94 35.03 3.69
C LEU A 25 -7.76 36.12 4.39
N ASP A 26 -8.21 35.85 5.62
CA ASP A 26 -8.96 36.83 6.43
C ASP A 26 -8.12 38.09 6.67
N SER A 27 -6.85 37.92 7.04
CA SER A 27 -5.94 39.03 7.25
C SER A 27 -5.65 39.82 5.97
N LEU A 28 -5.61 39.16 4.79
CA LEU A 28 -5.50 39.82 3.47
C LEU A 28 -6.76 40.61 3.15
N ALA A 29 -7.94 40.07 3.41
CA ALA A 29 -9.21 40.74 3.17
C ALA A 29 -9.35 42.01 4.05
N ASP A 30 -8.99 41.91 5.32
CA ASP A 30 -8.97 43.05 6.22
C ASP A 30 -7.98 44.12 5.78
N LEU A 31 -6.79 43.72 5.34
CA LEU A 31 -5.75 44.67 4.86
C LEU A 31 -6.23 45.41 3.61
N GLU A 32 -6.83 44.75 2.64
CA GLU A 32 -7.35 45.37 1.41
C GLU A 32 -8.54 46.32 1.65
N GLN A 33 -9.34 46.05 2.69
CA GLN A 33 -10.47 46.93 3.07
C GLN A 33 -10.05 48.16 3.85
N THR A 34 -8.99 48.05 4.63
CA THR A 34 -8.61 49.08 5.61
C THR A 34 -7.48 49.98 5.16
N GLU A 35 -6.69 49.60 4.15
CA GLU A 35 -5.47 50.31 3.74
C GLU A 35 -5.51 50.68 2.24
N ASP A 36 -4.92 51.83 1.90
CA ASP A 36 -4.68 52.22 0.51
C ASP A 36 -3.36 51.60 0.02
N LEU A 37 -3.44 50.51 -0.71
CA LEU A 37 -2.31 49.69 -1.13
C LEU A 37 -1.65 50.25 -2.39
N ASN A 38 -0.35 50.48 -2.36
CA ASN A 38 0.42 50.79 -3.54
C ASN A 38 0.57 49.55 -4.47
N LEU A 39 1.15 49.72 -5.66
CA LEU A 39 1.28 48.64 -6.65
C LEU A 39 2.08 47.44 -6.16
N GLU A 40 3.13 47.67 -5.35
CA GLU A 40 3.98 46.62 -4.78
C GLU A 40 3.25 45.83 -3.69
N ASP A 41 2.48 46.56 -2.84
CA ASP A 41 1.64 45.93 -1.82
C ASP A 41 0.53 45.09 -2.48
N GLN A 42 -0.14 45.60 -3.55
CA GLN A 42 -1.14 44.87 -4.33
C GLN A 42 -0.56 43.61 -4.97
N PHE A 43 0.64 43.71 -5.56
CA PHE A 43 1.37 42.56 -6.11
C PHE A 43 1.57 41.49 -5.04
N SER A 44 2.10 41.86 -3.89
CA SER A 44 2.40 40.96 -2.77
C SER A 44 1.13 40.27 -2.25
N CYS A 45 0.04 41.02 -2.07
CA CYS A 45 -1.26 40.45 -1.69
C CYS A 45 -1.80 39.44 -2.70
N HIS A 46 -1.72 39.75 -4.00
CA HIS A 46 -2.18 38.83 -5.04
C HIS A 46 -1.32 37.56 -5.11
N LEU A 47 0.00 37.68 -4.95
CA LEU A 47 0.90 36.54 -4.94
C LEU A 47 0.63 35.60 -3.75
N VAL A 48 0.45 36.16 -2.54
CA VAL A 48 0.11 35.36 -1.36
C VAL A 48 -1.26 34.70 -1.51
N LYS A 49 -2.29 35.43 -2.01
CA LYS A 49 -3.61 34.86 -2.31
C LYS A 49 -3.51 33.69 -3.29
N SER A 50 -2.77 33.87 -4.39
CA SER A 50 -2.56 32.80 -5.35
C SER A 50 -1.98 31.53 -4.69
N ASN A 51 -0.94 31.70 -3.90
CA ASN A 51 -0.29 30.59 -3.21
C ASN A 51 -1.21 29.92 -2.16
N VAL A 52 -1.98 30.73 -1.39
CA VAL A 52 -2.94 30.17 -0.42
C VAL A 52 -4.07 29.41 -1.12
N TYR A 53 -4.67 29.95 -2.17
CA TYR A 53 -5.72 29.27 -2.91
C TYR A 53 -5.19 27.98 -3.58
N PHE A 54 -3.93 27.98 -4.03
CA PHE A 54 -3.30 26.77 -4.54
C PHE A 54 -3.22 25.68 -3.46
N GLU A 55 -2.73 26.01 -2.26
CA GLU A 55 -2.66 25.07 -1.13
C GLU A 55 -4.05 24.61 -0.63
N LEU A 56 -5.08 25.39 -0.86
CA LEU A 56 -6.47 25.02 -0.57
C LEU A 56 -7.11 24.17 -1.68
N GLY A 57 -6.41 23.92 -2.81
CA GLY A 57 -6.96 23.19 -3.95
C GLY A 57 -7.88 23.99 -4.88
N GLU A 58 -8.05 25.29 -4.62
CA GLU A 58 -8.87 26.22 -5.39
C GLU A 58 -8.09 26.76 -6.61
N TYR A 59 -7.72 25.88 -7.52
CA TYR A 59 -6.76 26.18 -8.61
C TYR A 59 -7.22 27.27 -9.57
N THR A 60 -8.54 27.43 -9.77
CA THR A 60 -9.10 28.49 -10.62
C THR A 60 -8.91 29.87 -9.98
N GLU A 61 -9.16 30.02 -8.68
CA GLU A 61 -8.90 31.25 -7.94
C GLU A 61 -7.39 31.51 -7.83
N ALA A 62 -6.59 30.47 -7.59
CA ALA A 62 -5.14 30.58 -7.60
C ALA A 62 -4.62 31.15 -8.93
N LEU A 63 -5.11 30.64 -10.07
CA LEU A 63 -4.77 31.14 -11.40
C LEU A 63 -5.16 32.60 -11.58
N LYS A 64 -6.37 32.99 -11.22
CA LYS A 64 -6.86 34.36 -11.30
C LYS A 64 -5.97 35.35 -10.51
N PHE A 65 -5.60 35.00 -9.28
CA PHE A 65 -4.73 35.86 -8.47
C PHE A 65 -3.28 35.86 -8.98
N ALA A 66 -2.78 34.73 -9.53
CA ALA A 66 -1.48 34.71 -10.22
C ALA A 66 -1.45 35.64 -11.44
N GLU A 67 -2.54 35.69 -12.23
CA GLU A 67 -2.68 36.61 -13.37
C GLU A 67 -2.72 38.06 -12.91
N ASN A 68 -3.43 38.37 -11.83
CA ASN A 68 -3.41 39.71 -11.25
C ASN A 68 -1.99 40.11 -10.78
N ALA A 69 -1.25 39.18 -10.17
CA ALA A 69 0.16 39.40 -9.77
C ALA A 69 1.05 39.64 -11.01
N CYS A 70 0.86 38.89 -12.12
CA CYS A 70 1.55 39.12 -13.38
C CYS A 70 1.31 40.55 -13.90
N ASN A 71 0.06 41.00 -13.96
CA ASN A 71 -0.30 42.32 -14.41
C ASN A 71 0.37 43.43 -13.54
N LYS A 72 0.38 43.26 -12.22
CA LYS A 72 1.01 44.22 -11.30
C LYS A 72 2.52 44.23 -11.43
N SER A 73 3.15 43.08 -11.64
CA SER A 73 4.61 43.03 -11.85
C SER A 73 5.05 43.66 -13.17
N GLU A 74 4.21 43.55 -14.24
CA GLU A 74 4.44 44.23 -15.51
C GLU A 74 4.23 45.75 -15.39
N GLU A 75 3.20 46.23 -14.66
CA GLU A 75 2.99 47.65 -14.36
C GLU A 75 4.18 48.25 -13.58
N LEU A 76 4.77 47.46 -12.66
CA LEU A 76 5.98 47.85 -11.90
C LEU A 76 7.26 47.79 -12.72
N GLY A 77 7.27 47.10 -13.85
CA GLY A 77 8.48 46.81 -14.63
C GLY A 77 9.51 45.95 -13.89
N ASN A 78 9.07 45.18 -12.89
CA ASN A 78 9.94 44.36 -12.04
C ASN A 78 10.00 42.89 -12.54
N GLN A 79 11.12 42.54 -13.18
CA GLN A 79 11.33 41.21 -13.75
C GLN A 79 11.36 40.11 -12.68
N SER A 80 11.93 40.41 -11.49
CA SER A 80 11.98 39.44 -10.38
C SER A 80 10.57 39.06 -9.92
N TYR A 81 9.69 40.05 -9.72
CA TYR A 81 8.29 39.83 -9.36
C TYR A 81 7.49 39.10 -10.46
N LEU A 82 7.81 39.37 -11.72
CA LEU A 82 7.19 38.71 -12.85
C LEU A 82 7.52 37.20 -12.87
N ILE A 83 8.76 36.81 -12.54
CA ILE A 83 9.13 35.41 -12.43
C ILE A 83 8.38 34.73 -11.27
N ASP A 84 8.23 35.36 -10.11
CA ASP A 84 7.45 34.80 -8.99
C ASP A 84 5.98 34.62 -9.38
N SER A 85 5.40 35.56 -10.12
CA SER A 85 4.04 35.42 -10.66
C SER A 85 3.92 34.27 -11.67
N PHE A 86 4.92 34.09 -12.54
CA PHE A 86 4.97 32.97 -13.49
C PHE A 86 5.07 31.63 -12.79
N ILE A 87 5.84 31.52 -11.72
CA ILE A 87 5.92 30.31 -10.90
C ILE A 87 4.55 29.97 -10.32
N SER A 88 3.88 30.93 -9.65
CA SER A 88 2.53 30.69 -9.09
C SER A 88 1.50 30.35 -10.17
N LYS A 89 1.55 31.06 -11.32
CA LYS A 89 0.68 30.79 -12.47
C LYS A 89 0.91 29.40 -13.06
N ALA A 90 2.17 28.97 -13.18
CA ALA A 90 2.53 27.68 -13.73
C ALA A 90 2.08 26.53 -12.83
N TRP A 91 2.18 26.67 -11.50
CA TRP A 91 1.64 25.68 -10.55
C TRP A 91 0.13 25.50 -10.73
N ALA A 92 -0.65 26.58 -10.76
CA ALA A 92 -2.09 26.52 -10.96
C ALA A 92 -2.46 25.88 -12.32
N LEU A 93 -1.76 26.25 -13.40
CA LEU A 93 -2.00 25.70 -14.75
C LEU A 93 -1.63 24.21 -14.86
N LEU A 94 -0.63 23.73 -14.13
CA LEU A 94 -0.29 22.31 -14.07
C LEU A 94 -1.47 21.49 -13.52
N GLU A 95 -2.08 21.93 -12.44
CA GLU A 95 -3.23 21.27 -11.85
C GLU A 95 -4.47 21.34 -12.77
N LEU A 96 -4.63 22.46 -13.47
CA LEU A 96 -5.67 22.64 -14.49
C LEU A 96 -5.34 21.96 -15.85
N LYS A 97 -4.21 21.23 -15.94
CA LYS A 97 -3.75 20.46 -17.13
C LYS A 97 -3.55 21.30 -18.40
N ASN A 98 -3.26 22.59 -18.27
CA ASN A 98 -2.92 23.46 -19.40
C ASN A 98 -1.41 23.46 -19.68
N LEU A 99 -0.89 22.28 -20.10
CA LEU A 99 0.54 22.00 -20.19
C LEU A 99 1.29 22.85 -21.23
N ASP A 100 0.63 23.22 -22.33
CA ASP A 100 1.27 24.04 -23.37
C ASP A 100 1.53 25.47 -22.88
N LEU A 101 0.60 26.06 -22.14
CA LEU A 101 0.78 27.37 -21.55
C LEU A 101 1.84 27.34 -20.42
N VAL A 102 1.89 26.26 -19.63
CA VAL A 102 2.96 26.04 -18.63
C VAL A 102 4.32 26.07 -19.32
N GLN A 103 4.51 25.35 -20.42
CA GLN A 103 5.78 25.31 -21.15
C GLN A 103 6.21 26.70 -21.64
N GLN A 104 5.28 27.50 -22.17
CA GLN A 104 5.55 28.86 -22.63
C GLN A 104 5.99 29.77 -21.47
N ILE A 105 5.29 29.70 -20.33
CA ILE A 105 5.56 30.51 -19.14
C ILE A 105 6.92 30.17 -18.55
N ILE A 106 7.25 28.88 -18.45
CA ILE A 106 8.55 28.44 -17.92
C ILE A 106 9.68 28.92 -18.82
N SER A 107 9.58 28.74 -20.14
CA SER A 107 10.62 29.19 -21.07
C SER A 107 10.86 30.69 -20.95
N ARG A 108 9.78 31.50 -20.85
CA ARG A 108 9.90 32.95 -20.61
C ARG A 108 10.51 33.26 -19.26
N GLY A 109 10.15 32.51 -18.20
CA GLY A 109 10.72 32.68 -16.86
C GLY A 109 12.21 32.35 -16.82
N GLU A 110 12.65 31.27 -17.47
CA GLU A 110 14.08 30.91 -17.58
C GLU A 110 14.89 31.95 -18.37
N ASP A 111 14.31 32.55 -19.42
CA ASP A 111 14.98 33.61 -20.16
C ASP A 111 15.14 34.90 -19.31
N LEU A 112 14.07 35.33 -18.64
CA LEU A 112 14.14 36.48 -17.72
C LEU A 112 15.13 36.27 -16.57
N LEU A 113 15.25 35.03 -16.08
CA LEU A 113 16.16 34.69 -14.99
C LEU A 113 17.64 34.93 -15.36
N LYS A 114 18.00 34.78 -16.64
CA LYS A 114 19.38 35.04 -17.14
C LYS A 114 19.77 36.49 -17.03
N ASP A 115 18.78 37.41 -17.07
CA ASP A 115 18.98 38.84 -17.05
C ASP A 115 18.99 39.43 -15.61
N LEU A 116 18.62 38.62 -14.60
CA LEU A 116 18.59 39.01 -13.19
C LEU A 116 19.99 39.04 -12.56
N THR A 117 20.79 40.10 -12.86
CA THR A 117 22.17 40.21 -12.36
C THR A 117 22.29 40.99 -11.03
N LEU A 118 21.23 41.68 -10.62
CA LEU A 118 21.23 42.57 -9.42
C LEU A 118 20.58 41.92 -8.19
N GLU A 119 19.92 40.78 -8.36
CA GLU A 119 19.28 40.08 -7.25
C GLU A 119 20.29 39.27 -6.42
N PRO A 120 20.02 39.04 -5.12
CA PRO A 120 20.80 38.13 -4.31
C PRO A 120 20.86 36.72 -4.95
N GLN A 121 22.01 36.07 -4.91
CA GLN A 121 22.22 34.75 -5.52
C GLN A 121 21.26 33.69 -4.95
N SER A 122 20.90 33.81 -3.67
CA SER A 122 19.93 32.94 -3.02
C SER A 122 18.52 33.04 -3.63
N GLU A 123 18.09 34.26 -4.03
CA GLU A 123 16.78 34.48 -4.68
C GLU A 123 16.76 33.95 -6.11
N ILE A 124 17.87 34.17 -6.85
CA ILE A 124 18.02 33.59 -8.19
C ILE A 124 17.95 32.06 -8.12
N ALA A 125 18.71 31.47 -7.19
CA ALA A 125 18.71 30.01 -6.99
C ALA A 125 17.32 29.46 -6.57
N ARG A 126 16.59 30.19 -5.70
CA ARG A 126 15.23 29.86 -5.30
C ARG A 126 14.29 29.77 -6.52
N LYS A 127 14.28 30.81 -7.35
CA LYS A 127 13.46 30.87 -8.57
C LYS A 127 13.85 29.77 -9.56
N GLN A 128 15.16 29.56 -9.73
CA GLN A 128 15.67 28.48 -10.59
C GLN A 128 15.25 27.11 -10.12
N ALA A 129 15.32 26.83 -8.81
CA ALA A 129 14.90 25.58 -8.21
C ALA A 129 13.40 25.31 -8.46
N LEU A 130 12.55 26.32 -8.25
CA LEU A 130 11.10 26.20 -8.47
C LEU A 130 10.74 25.97 -9.95
N LEU A 131 11.41 26.68 -10.89
CA LEU A 131 11.23 26.41 -12.32
C LEU A 131 11.67 25.00 -12.72
N LYS A 132 12.73 24.46 -12.11
CA LYS A 132 13.14 23.06 -12.33
C LYS A 132 12.09 22.06 -11.82
N LEU A 133 11.47 22.29 -10.65
CA LEU A 133 10.38 21.44 -10.15
C LEU A 133 9.19 21.44 -11.11
N ILE A 134 8.79 22.60 -11.60
CA ILE A 134 7.68 22.71 -12.55
C ILE A 134 8.03 22.00 -13.87
N ASN A 135 9.28 22.12 -14.36
CA ASN A 135 9.74 21.38 -15.53
C ASN A 135 9.69 19.86 -15.30
N GLY A 136 10.04 19.37 -14.13
CA GLY A 136 9.95 17.97 -13.76
C GLY A 136 8.52 17.44 -13.91
N LEU A 137 7.54 18.17 -13.35
CA LEU A 137 6.12 17.82 -13.48
C LEU A 137 5.62 17.92 -14.93
N LEU A 138 6.03 18.98 -15.65
CA LEU A 138 5.67 19.15 -17.05
C LEU A 138 6.15 17.97 -17.91
N VAL A 139 7.40 17.54 -17.73
CA VAL A 139 7.97 16.39 -18.44
C VAL A 139 7.27 15.10 -18.05
N LEU A 140 6.94 14.93 -16.77
CA LEU A 140 6.17 13.77 -16.31
C LEU A 140 4.77 13.73 -16.99
N TYR A 141 4.03 14.83 -16.96
CA TYR A 141 2.67 14.85 -17.48
C TYR A 141 2.59 14.86 -19.02
N LYS A 142 3.56 15.45 -19.71
CA LYS A 142 3.55 15.60 -21.17
C LYS A 142 4.31 14.50 -21.91
N GLU A 143 5.47 14.09 -21.38
CA GLU A 143 6.40 13.17 -22.02
C GLU A 143 6.43 11.78 -21.34
N PHE A 144 5.87 11.66 -20.13
CA PHE A 144 5.97 10.48 -19.26
C PHE A 144 7.41 10.02 -19.00
N ASN A 145 8.37 10.95 -19.01
CA ASN A 145 9.79 10.67 -18.84
C ASN A 145 10.18 10.82 -17.37
N LEU A 146 10.16 9.71 -16.62
CA LEU A 146 10.45 9.67 -15.19
C LEU A 146 11.92 9.98 -14.87
N ASP A 147 12.87 9.49 -15.67
CA ASP A 147 14.29 9.74 -15.44
C ASP A 147 14.61 11.23 -15.49
N LYS A 148 14.06 11.92 -16.48
CA LYS A 148 14.22 13.36 -16.64
C LYS A 148 13.48 14.14 -15.55
N ALA A 149 12.33 13.67 -15.09
CA ALA A 149 11.60 14.28 -13.96
C ALA A 149 12.40 14.17 -12.66
N ILE A 150 13.02 13.02 -12.39
CA ILE A 150 13.92 12.79 -11.24
C ILE A 150 15.13 13.72 -11.33
N GLU A 151 15.78 13.82 -12.50
CA GLU A 151 16.92 14.72 -12.72
C GLU A 151 16.57 16.19 -12.40
N TYR A 152 15.40 16.66 -12.84
CA TYR A 152 14.93 17.99 -12.50
C TYR A 152 14.67 18.16 -11.00
N GLY A 153 14.07 17.18 -10.35
CA GLY A 153 13.81 17.19 -8.91
C GLY A 153 15.11 17.23 -8.09
N GLU A 154 16.07 16.37 -8.42
CA GLU A 154 17.38 16.35 -7.74
C GLU A 154 18.19 17.63 -8.00
N THR A 155 18.12 18.18 -9.21
CA THR A 155 18.75 19.47 -9.53
C THR A 155 18.15 20.61 -8.68
N SER A 156 16.81 20.63 -8.56
CA SER A 156 16.11 21.60 -7.71
C SER A 156 16.52 21.47 -6.24
N LEU A 157 16.60 20.23 -5.74
CA LEU A 157 17.03 19.95 -4.37
C LEU A 157 18.44 20.46 -4.12
N ALA A 158 19.40 20.15 -5.00
CA ALA A 158 20.78 20.58 -4.87
C ALA A 158 20.91 22.12 -4.83
N LEU A 159 20.20 22.83 -5.73
CA LEU A 159 20.16 24.30 -5.73
C LEU A 159 19.59 24.88 -4.43
N SER A 160 18.52 24.25 -3.92
CA SER A 160 17.86 24.70 -2.68
C SER A 160 18.74 24.47 -1.44
N GLU A 161 19.47 23.35 -1.41
CA GLU A 161 20.40 23.01 -0.32
C GLU A 161 21.62 23.90 -0.28
N GLU A 162 22.24 24.21 -1.44
CA GLU A 162 23.39 25.09 -1.54
C GLU A 162 23.11 26.46 -0.92
N HIS A 163 21.87 26.95 -1.04
CA HIS A 163 21.45 28.25 -0.51
C HIS A 163 20.63 28.17 0.79
N ASN A 164 20.48 26.97 1.38
CA ASN A 164 19.70 26.70 2.60
C ASN A 164 18.25 27.21 2.56
N ASN A 165 17.60 27.12 1.39
CA ASN A 165 16.21 27.54 1.18
C ASN A 165 15.26 26.45 1.66
N LYS A 166 14.95 26.43 2.95
CA LYS A 166 14.23 25.33 3.63
C LYS A 166 12.89 24.96 3.01
N ARG A 167 12.12 25.95 2.57
CA ARG A 167 10.81 25.71 1.93
C ARG A 167 10.97 25.00 0.59
N GLU A 168 11.88 25.47 -0.23
CA GLU A 168 12.19 24.89 -1.54
C GLU A 168 12.85 23.52 -1.39
N ILE A 169 13.68 23.30 -0.37
CA ILE A 169 14.18 21.95 0.00
C ILE A 169 13.01 21.00 0.28
N ALA A 170 12.04 21.41 1.10
CA ALA A 170 10.89 20.58 1.42
C ALA A 170 10.04 20.26 0.18
N LEU A 171 9.77 21.25 -0.69
CA LEU A 171 9.06 21.07 -1.95
C LEU A 171 9.81 20.12 -2.90
N ALA A 172 11.13 20.31 -3.05
CA ALA A 172 11.95 19.46 -3.91
C ALA A 172 11.97 18.00 -3.41
N LEU A 173 12.14 17.80 -2.11
CA LEU A 173 12.10 16.48 -1.47
C LEU A 173 10.75 15.79 -1.72
N GLN A 174 9.64 16.49 -1.51
CA GLN A 174 8.30 15.95 -1.69
C GLN A 174 8.02 15.57 -3.15
N GLN A 175 8.31 16.46 -4.10
CA GLN A 175 8.10 16.19 -5.52
C GLN A 175 9.00 15.07 -6.04
N THR A 176 10.27 15.06 -5.65
CA THR A 176 11.21 14.01 -6.06
C THR A 176 10.85 12.66 -5.47
N SER A 177 10.33 12.64 -4.23
CA SER A 177 9.77 11.43 -3.62
C SER A 177 8.64 10.83 -4.47
N MET A 178 7.71 11.66 -4.97
CA MET A 178 6.63 11.21 -5.85
C MET A 178 7.19 10.55 -7.13
N TYR A 179 8.22 11.13 -7.75
CA TYR A 179 8.85 10.53 -8.94
C TYR A 179 9.47 9.17 -8.64
N TYR A 180 10.19 9.05 -7.51
CA TYR A 180 10.73 7.76 -7.07
C TYR A 180 9.65 6.74 -6.75
N ALA A 181 8.54 7.16 -6.14
CA ALA A 181 7.40 6.26 -5.86
C ALA A 181 6.77 5.71 -7.15
N ILE A 182 6.55 6.57 -8.16
CA ILE A 182 6.03 6.16 -9.48
C ILE A 182 7.02 5.22 -10.19
N ALA A 183 8.33 5.46 -10.05
CA ALA A 183 9.38 4.57 -10.57
C ALA A 183 9.52 3.24 -9.78
N GLY A 184 8.79 3.10 -8.65
CA GLY A 184 8.87 1.93 -7.78
C GLY A 184 10.06 1.94 -6.82
N ASN A 185 10.78 3.04 -6.70
CA ASN A 185 11.90 3.16 -5.75
C ASN A 185 11.39 3.66 -4.39
N PHE A 186 10.72 2.77 -3.67
CA PHE A 186 10.02 3.11 -2.42
C PHE A 186 10.98 3.48 -1.28
N ASP A 187 12.14 2.86 -1.19
CA ASP A 187 13.14 3.19 -0.16
C ASP A 187 13.60 4.65 -0.28
N ARG A 188 13.93 5.09 -1.50
CA ARG A 188 14.28 6.49 -1.73
C ARG A 188 13.10 7.42 -1.52
N ALA A 189 11.92 7.04 -1.99
CA ALA A 189 10.73 7.84 -1.81
C ALA A 189 10.43 8.09 -0.32
N LEU A 190 10.53 7.06 0.52
CA LEU A 190 10.35 7.17 1.97
C LEU A 190 11.44 8.03 2.63
N ASP A 191 12.72 7.81 2.29
CA ASP A 191 13.81 8.64 2.84
C ASP A 191 13.62 10.13 2.51
N TYR A 192 13.22 10.44 1.27
CA TYR A 192 12.93 11.82 0.85
C TYR A 192 11.75 12.43 1.61
N LEU A 193 10.65 11.68 1.83
CA LEU A 193 9.50 12.17 2.61
C LEU A 193 9.82 12.35 4.10
N GLU A 194 10.53 11.43 4.71
CA GLU A 194 10.97 11.58 6.09
C GLU A 194 11.91 12.78 6.26
N ARG A 195 12.79 12.96 5.31
CA ARG A 195 13.67 14.12 5.27
C ARG A 195 12.87 15.40 5.06
N CYS A 196 11.86 15.39 4.18
CA CYS A 196 10.92 16.49 3.98
C CYS A 196 10.24 16.87 5.29
N LEU A 197 9.65 15.91 5.99
CA LEU A 197 8.97 16.12 7.28
C LEU A 197 9.91 16.73 8.33
N ARG A 198 11.16 16.22 8.42
CA ARG A 198 12.18 16.79 9.31
C ARG A 198 12.48 18.26 8.98
N VAL A 199 12.63 18.60 7.70
CA VAL A 199 12.88 19.98 7.26
C VAL A 199 11.67 20.88 7.55
N GLN A 200 10.46 20.44 7.22
CA GLN A 200 9.22 21.20 7.47
C GLN A 200 9.05 21.56 8.94
N ARG A 201 9.30 20.63 9.86
CA ARG A 201 9.24 20.87 11.32
C ARG A 201 10.23 21.92 11.82
N THR A 202 11.21 22.35 11.03
CA THR A 202 12.11 23.47 11.40
C THR A 202 11.53 24.86 11.15
N PHE A 203 10.47 24.98 10.35
CA PHE A 203 9.89 26.28 9.98
C PHE A 203 8.35 26.31 10.01
N ARG A 204 7.65 25.16 10.00
CA ARG A 204 6.18 25.06 10.17
C ARG A 204 5.83 24.77 11.62
N LYS A 205 4.72 25.32 12.08
CA LYS A 205 4.13 25.02 13.41
C LYS A 205 3.23 23.79 13.39
N ARG A 206 2.71 23.45 12.21
CA ARG A 206 1.91 22.23 11.98
C ARG A 206 2.66 21.31 11.03
N ASP A 207 2.56 20.02 11.24
CA ASP A 207 3.03 19.04 10.27
C ASP A 207 2.25 19.19 8.96
N ASP A 208 2.89 18.86 7.87
CA ASP A 208 2.29 18.97 6.55
C ASP A 208 1.40 17.76 6.28
N TRP A 209 0.12 17.99 6.10
CA TRP A 209 -0.86 16.93 5.85
C TRP A 209 -0.50 16.09 4.61
N MET A 210 0.04 16.71 3.57
CA MET A 210 0.39 16.05 2.31
C MET A 210 1.60 15.12 2.50
N THR A 211 2.63 15.57 3.20
CA THR A 211 3.79 14.72 3.53
C THR A 211 3.39 13.53 4.38
N LEU A 212 2.51 13.72 5.39
CA LEU A 212 1.98 12.63 6.21
C LEU A 212 1.10 11.68 5.40
N LYS A 213 0.25 12.20 4.52
CA LYS A 213 -0.58 11.40 3.61
C LYS A 213 0.28 10.54 2.69
N ASP A 214 1.35 11.11 2.12
CA ASP A 214 2.25 10.40 1.21
C ASP A 214 3.06 9.33 1.95
N LEU A 215 3.53 9.62 3.19
CA LEU A 215 4.14 8.62 4.08
C LEU A 215 3.16 7.49 4.40
N GLY A 216 1.91 7.81 4.71
CA GLY A 216 0.86 6.84 4.95
C GLY A 216 0.61 5.95 3.73
N GLY A 217 0.49 6.55 2.54
CA GLY A 217 0.28 5.84 1.28
C GLY A 217 1.42 4.90 0.92
N LEU A 218 2.67 5.37 0.98
CA LEU A 218 3.85 4.55 0.66
C LEU A 218 4.04 3.40 1.65
N ASN A 219 3.93 3.66 2.96
CA ASN A 219 4.01 2.59 3.97
C ASN A 219 2.89 1.55 3.77
N GLY A 220 1.68 1.99 3.39
CA GLY A 220 0.59 1.10 3.01
C GLY A 220 0.92 0.27 1.78
N ALA A 221 1.51 0.86 0.74
CA ALA A 221 1.88 0.16 -0.49
C ALA A 221 2.90 -0.96 -0.23
N ILE A 222 3.94 -0.71 0.57
CA ILE A 222 4.96 -1.73 0.89
C ILE A 222 4.50 -2.75 1.94
N GLY A 223 3.38 -2.50 2.64
CA GLY A 223 2.81 -3.42 3.63
C GLY A 223 3.09 -3.07 5.08
N GLU A 224 3.71 -1.93 5.40
CA GLU A 224 3.91 -1.46 6.78
C GLU A 224 2.64 -0.81 7.36
N LEU A 225 1.58 -1.63 7.52
CA LEU A 225 0.21 -1.14 7.75
C LEU A 225 0.01 -0.38 9.06
N LYS A 226 0.74 -0.71 10.12
CA LYS A 226 0.62 0.02 11.39
C LYS A 226 1.12 1.44 11.26
N LEU A 227 2.28 1.61 10.63
CA LEU A 227 2.89 2.91 10.39
C LEU A 227 2.07 3.72 9.37
N ALA A 228 1.58 3.05 8.33
CA ALA A 228 0.67 3.64 7.34
C ALA A 228 -0.59 4.23 7.99
N LEU A 229 -1.24 3.47 8.88
CA LEU A 229 -2.46 3.91 9.58
C LEU A 229 -2.18 5.10 10.48
N ASP A 230 -1.05 5.11 11.19
CA ASP A 230 -0.67 6.21 12.08
C ASP A 230 -0.45 7.52 11.30
N TYR A 231 0.34 7.50 10.23
CA TYR A 231 0.54 8.68 9.37
C TYR A 231 -0.76 9.13 8.69
N THR A 232 -1.57 8.21 8.20
CA THR A 232 -2.84 8.55 7.55
C THR A 232 -3.80 9.19 8.52
N LYS A 233 -3.90 8.69 9.77
CA LYS A 233 -4.73 9.28 10.81
C LYS A 233 -4.30 10.71 11.13
N GLN A 234 -3.01 10.95 11.34
CA GLN A 234 -2.48 12.30 11.58
C GLN A 234 -2.81 13.24 10.41
N SER A 235 -2.66 12.76 9.17
CA SER A 235 -3.01 13.55 7.98
C SER A 235 -4.51 13.88 7.91
N CYS A 236 -5.40 12.91 8.22
CA CYS A 236 -6.84 13.11 8.24
C CYS A 236 -7.25 14.15 9.29
N GLU A 237 -6.70 14.08 10.50
CA GLU A 237 -6.98 15.03 11.58
C GLU A 237 -6.65 16.47 11.14
N ILE A 238 -5.51 16.68 10.47
CA ILE A 238 -5.15 18.00 9.94
C ILE A 238 -6.10 18.44 8.82
N ALA A 239 -6.47 17.54 7.90
CA ALA A 239 -7.38 17.84 6.80
C ALA A 239 -8.79 18.23 7.30
N GLU A 240 -9.28 17.57 8.33
CA GLU A 240 -10.55 17.89 9.01
C GLU A 240 -10.50 19.24 9.72
N GLU A 241 -9.42 19.54 10.45
CA GLU A 241 -9.21 20.85 11.07
C GLU A 241 -9.17 21.99 10.05
N MET A 242 -8.64 21.72 8.84
CA MET A 242 -8.62 22.67 7.74
C MET A 242 -9.99 22.79 7.04
N GLY A 243 -10.93 21.88 7.29
CA GLY A 243 -12.23 21.83 6.62
C GLY A 243 -12.14 21.64 5.11
N ASN A 244 -11.04 21.06 4.59
CA ASN A 244 -10.81 20.89 3.17
C ASN A 244 -11.30 19.52 2.69
N ASN A 245 -12.41 19.50 1.98
CA ASN A 245 -13.05 18.29 1.49
C ASN A 245 -12.13 17.48 0.56
N ILE A 246 -11.34 18.14 -0.30
CA ILE A 246 -10.41 17.48 -1.22
C ILE A 246 -9.35 16.69 -0.45
N TYR A 247 -8.81 17.27 0.62
CA TYR A 247 -7.82 16.61 1.46
C TYR A 247 -8.42 15.47 2.27
N ILE A 248 -9.63 15.67 2.81
CA ILE A 248 -10.40 14.62 3.49
C ILE A 248 -10.63 13.43 2.54
N ALA A 249 -11.04 13.69 1.29
CA ALA A 249 -11.25 12.62 0.31
C ALA A 249 -9.97 11.85 -0.03
N GLN A 250 -8.82 12.52 -0.11
CA GLN A 250 -7.53 11.84 -0.31
C GLN A 250 -7.14 10.97 0.87
N CYS A 251 -7.33 11.46 2.10
CA CYS A 251 -7.09 10.70 3.33
C CYS A 251 -8.01 9.47 3.42
N LEU A 252 -9.31 9.62 3.10
CA LEU A 252 -10.27 8.52 3.07
C LEU A 252 -9.84 7.44 2.07
N ASN A 253 -9.35 7.82 0.89
CA ASN A 253 -8.84 6.87 -0.10
C ASN A 253 -7.62 6.10 0.42
N ASN A 254 -6.66 6.77 1.06
CA ASN A 254 -5.50 6.09 1.67
C ASN A 254 -5.94 5.16 2.81
N SER A 255 -6.85 5.60 3.68
CA SER A 255 -7.40 4.76 4.76
C SER A 255 -8.04 3.49 4.20
N ALA A 256 -8.79 3.62 3.10
CA ALA A 256 -9.45 2.50 2.46
C ALA A 256 -8.46 1.44 1.93
N LEU A 257 -7.35 1.87 1.33
CA LEU A 257 -6.30 0.95 0.87
C LEU A 257 -5.68 0.17 2.03
N ILE A 258 -5.47 0.83 3.17
CA ILE A 258 -4.96 0.20 4.38
C ILE A 258 -6.00 -0.79 4.96
N TYR A 259 -7.26 -0.36 5.13
CA TYR A 259 -8.35 -1.22 5.62
C TYR A 259 -8.53 -2.46 4.74
N ARG A 260 -8.48 -2.30 3.41
CA ARG A 260 -8.53 -3.42 2.48
C ARG A 260 -7.43 -4.46 2.77
N GLN A 261 -6.17 -4.03 2.92
CA GLN A 261 -5.05 -4.93 3.19
C GLN A 261 -5.16 -5.59 4.59
N MET A 262 -5.75 -4.89 5.56
CA MET A 262 -6.08 -5.45 6.87
C MET A 262 -7.24 -6.44 6.83
N GLY A 263 -7.96 -6.55 5.69
CA GLY A 263 -9.13 -7.42 5.53
C GLY A 263 -10.45 -6.81 6.00
N GLU A 264 -10.43 -5.53 6.36
CA GLU A 264 -11.60 -4.75 6.81
C GLU A 264 -12.35 -4.18 5.58
N VAL A 265 -12.94 -5.10 4.79
CA VAL A 265 -13.50 -4.78 3.45
C VAL A 265 -14.64 -3.76 3.53
N ASP A 266 -15.50 -3.86 4.54
CA ASP A 266 -16.63 -2.93 4.71
C ASP A 266 -16.14 -1.52 5.04
N LEU A 267 -15.16 -1.38 5.94
CA LEU A 267 -14.55 -0.06 6.25
C LEU A 267 -13.85 0.54 5.02
N ALA A 268 -13.18 -0.29 4.23
CA ALA A 268 -12.55 0.15 2.99
C ALA A 268 -13.60 0.69 2.00
N LYS A 269 -14.70 -0.03 1.83
CA LYS A 269 -15.78 0.37 0.93
C LYS A 269 -16.44 1.68 1.39
N ASP A 270 -16.79 1.80 2.66
CA ASP A 270 -17.43 2.99 3.22
C ASP A 270 -16.55 4.23 3.04
N ALA A 271 -15.24 4.13 3.30
CA ALA A 271 -14.29 5.22 3.11
C ALA A 271 -14.18 5.63 1.63
N LEU A 272 -14.14 4.67 0.70
CA LEU A 272 -14.10 4.96 -0.73
C LEU A 272 -15.38 5.62 -1.24
N GLU A 273 -16.55 5.15 -0.81
CA GLU A 273 -17.84 5.73 -1.20
C GLU A 273 -17.94 7.19 -0.72
N GLN A 274 -17.50 7.49 0.49
CA GLN A 274 -17.44 8.87 1.00
C GLN A 274 -16.45 9.72 0.17
N SER A 275 -15.27 9.21 -0.14
CA SER A 275 -14.29 9.89 -0.98
C SER A 275 -14.85 10.19 -2.38
N LEU A 276 -15.54 9.21 -2.98
CA LEU A 276 -16.11 9.32 -4.31
C LEU A 276 -17.16 10.43 -4.39
N LEU A 277 -18.06 10.52 -3.40
CA LEU A 277 -19.07 11.59 -3.32
C LEU A 277 -18.44 12.99 -3.30
N ILE A 278 -17.28 13.13 -2.66
CA ILE A 278 -16.54 14.40 -2.67
C ILE A 278 -15.98 14.68 -4.06
N TRP A 279 -15.33 13.70 -4.71
CA TRP A 279 -14.76 13.86 -6.05
C TRP A 279 -15.81 14.14 -7.14
N GLU A 280 -17.01 13.54 -7.01
CA GLU A 280 -18.14 13.84 -7.88
C GLU A 280 -18.57 15.31 -7.77
N LYS A 281 -18.70 15.80 -6.52
CA LYS A 281 -19.08 17.20 -6.26
C LYS A 281 -18.04 18.20 -6.77
N GLU A 282 -16.76 17.85 -6.69
CA GLU A 282 -15.63 18.66 -7.16
C GLU A 282 -15.36 18.49 -8.67
N GLU A 283 -16.16 17.69 -9.39
CA GLU A 283 -16.02 17.39 -10.83
C GLU A 283 -14.63 16.90 -11.25
N ASN A 284 -13.87 16.32 -10.29
CA ASN A 284 -12.49 15.88 -10.53
C ASN A 284 -12.44 14.47 -11.15
N LYS A 285 -12.57 14.41 -12.47
CA LYS A 285 -12.62 13.15 -13.24
C LYS A 285 -11.42 12.23 -13.02
N LEU A 286 -10.22 12.79 -12.88
CA LEU A 286 -9.01 11.99 -12.69
C LEU A 286 -9.00 11.29 -11.31
N ARG A 287 -9.44 12.00 -10.26
CA ARG A 287 -9.59 11.43 -8.92
C ARG A 287 -10.77 10.45 -8.84
N LEU A 288 -11.83 10.70 -9.57
CA LEU A 288 -12.95 9.76 -9.72
C LEU A 288 -12.48 8.40 -10.25
N ILE A 289 -11.65 8.39 -11.31
CA ILE A 289 -11.09 7.13 -11.84
C ILE A 289 -10.28 6.40 -10.78
N GLY A 290 -9.43 7.09 -10.02
CA GLY A 290 -8.65 6.47 -8.94
C GLY A 290 -9.53 5.88 -7.82
N GLY A 291 -10.58 6.57 -7.42
CA GLY A 291 -11.57 6.06 -6.46
C GLY A 291 -12.34 4.85 -6.98
N LEU A 292 -12.75 4.88 -8.25
CA LEU A 292 -13.43 3.77 -8.93
C LEU A 292 -12.52 2.55 -9.09
N ASP A 293 -11.22 2.72 -9.40
CA ASP A 293 -10.22 1.64 -9.43
C ASP A 293 -10.08 0.96 -8.06
N SER A 294 -10.06 1.75 -6.99
CA SER A 294 -10.02 1.24 -5.63
C SER A 294 -11.30 0.47 -5.28
N LEU A 295 -12.48 0.99 -5.62
CA LEU A 295 -13.77 0.31 -5.42
C LEU A 295 -13.91 -0.96 -6.28
N PHE A 296 -13.40 -0.94 -7.51
CA PHE A 296 -13.29 -2.12 -8.36
C PHE A 296 -12.50 -3.22 -7.62
N THR A 297 -11.33 -2.88 -7.10
CA THR A 297 -10.44 -3.83 -6.43
C THR A 297 -11.07 -4.39 -5.15
N VAL A 298 -11.69 -3.54 -4.32
CA VAL A 298 -12.45 -3.97 -3.12
C VAL A 298 -13.61 -4.90 -3.51
N SER A 299 -14.29 -4.63 -4.63
CA SER A 299 -15.39 -5.47 -5.12
C SER A 299 -14.92 -6.84 -5.60
N ILE A 300 -13.72 -6.91 -6.20
CA ILE A 300 -13.07 -8.18 -6.55
C ILE A 300 -12.77 -9.00 -5.28
N ASP A 301 -12.18 -8.37 -4.27
CA ASP A 301 -11.87 -9.04 -2.99
C ASP A 301 -13.12 -9.54 -2.27
N ALA A 302 -14.25 -8.80 -2.39
CA ALA A 302 -15.55 -9.19 -1.87
C ALA A 302 -16.32 -10.17 -2.78
N ASN A 303 -15.72 -10.65 -3.88
CA ASN A 303 -16.36 -11.50 -4.90
C ASN A 303 -17.65 -10.89 -5.51
N SER A 304 -17.75 -9.57 -5.53
CA SER A 304 -18.90 -8.82 -6.05
C SER A 304 -18.71 -8.43 -7.51
N LEU A 305 -18.60 -9.41 -8.41
CA LEU A 305 -18.24 -9.22 -9.83
C LEU A 305 -19.15 -8.24 -10.58
N LYS A 306 -20.45 -8.19 -10.25
CA LYS A 306 -21.39 -7.25 -10.87
C LYS A 306 -21.04 -5.80 -10.51
N GLN A 307 -20.65 -5.53 -9.26
CA GLN A 307 -20.22 -4.21 -8.84
C GLN A 307 -18.90 -3.83 -9.49
N ALA A 308 -17.92 -4.75 -9.50
CA ALA A 308 -16.66 -4.54 -10.19
C ALA A 308 -16.87 -4.18 -11.67
N GLN A 309 -17.75 -4.90 -12.37
CA GLN A 309 -18.08 -4.59 -13.76
C GLN A 309 -18.69 -3.19 -13.95
N GLN A 310 -19.56 -2.75 -13.02
CA GLN A 310 -20.15 -1.42 -13.05
C GLN A 310 -19.10 -0.33 -12.86
N TYR A 311 -18.18 -0.48 -11.90
CA TYR A 311 -17.11 0.47 -11.68
C TYR A 311 -16.15 0.55 -12.88
N LEU A 312 -15.78 -0.59 -13.47
CA LEU A 312 -14.96 -0.61 -14.68
C LEU A 312 -15.63 0.15 -15.83
N LEU A 313 -16.93 -0.07 -16.06
CA LEU A 313 -17.68 0.64 -17.10
C LEU A 313 -17.66 2.17 -16.88
N GLN A 314 -17.83 2.62 -15.63
CA GLN A 314 -17.74 4.04 -15.30
C GLN A 314 -16.33 4.59 -15.54
N MET A 315 -15.28 3.84 -15.18
CA MET A 315 -13.89 4.22 -15.46
C MET A 315 -13.64 4.38 -16.97
N GLU A 316 -14.07 3.40 -17.78
CA GLU A 316 -13.92 3.43 -19.24
C GLU A 316 -14.63 4.67 -19.83
N GLN A 317 -15.86 4.98 -19.41
CA GLN A 317 -16.62 6.15 -19.86
C GLN A 317 -15.94 7.49 -19.51
N ILE A 318 -15.35 7.58 -18.32
CA ILE A 318 -14.63 8.79 -17.92
C ILE A 318 -13.31 8.90 -18.70
N ASN A 319 -12.60 7.77 -18.90
CA ASN A 319 -11.33 7.77 -19.63
C ASN A 319 -11.47 8.10 -21.11
N GLU A 320 -12.56 7.73 -21.76
CA GLU A 320 -12.88 8.15 -23.14
C GLU A 320 -12.87 9.68 -23.31
N GLN A 321 -13.24 10.41 -22.25
CA GLN A 321 -13.25 11.88 -22.24
C GLN A 321 -11.88 12.48 -21.87
N LEU A 322 -11.13 11.82 -20.98
CA LEU A 322 -9.84 12.31 -20.48
C LEU A 322 -8.68 11.98 -21.41
N GLN A 323 -8.70 10.80 -22.05
CA GLN A 323 -7.61 10.24 -22.85
C GLN A 323 -6.27 10.21 -22.11
N ASP A 324 -6.33 9.92 -20.79
CA ASP A 324 -5.16 9.87 -19.92
C ASP A 324 -4.52 8.46 -19.95
N LYS A 325 -3.21 8.40 -20.22
CA LYS A 325 -2.49 7.13 -20.35
C LYS A 325 -2.51 6.27 -19.08
N ARG A 326 -2.39 6.89 -17.92
CA ARG A 326 -2.40 6.18 -16.64
C ARG A 326 -3.77 5.55 -16.40
N SER A 327 -4.83 6.30 -16.65
CA SER A 327 -6.21 5.83 -16.56
C SER A 327 -6.51 4.72 -17.57
N ASP A 328 -5.96 4.79 -18.79
CA ASP A 328 -6.07 3.73 -19.80
C ASP A 328 -5.45 2.41 -19.31
N VAL A 329 -4.23 2.46 -18.78
CA VAL A 329 -3.57 1.27 -18.22
C VAL A 329 -4.38 0.69 -17.06
N ALA A 330 -4.91 1.53 -16.16
CA ALA A 330 -5.79 1.09 -15.07
C ALA A 330 -7.03 0.35 -15.58
N CYS A 331 -7.73 0.92 -16.58
CA CYS A 331 -8.90 0.28 -17.20
C CYS A 331 -8.54 -1.07 -17.84
N ARG A 332 -7.42 -1.15 -18.57
CA ARG A 332 -6.96 -2.41 -19.21
C ARG A 332 -6.61 -3.48 -18.19
N VAL A 333 -5.88 -3.14 -17.13
CA VAL A 333 -5.53 -4.09 -16.06
C VAL A 333 -6.78 -4.58 -15.36
N ASN A 334 -7.73 -3.71 -15.01
CA ASN A 334 -8.99 -4.09 -14.38
C ASN A 334 -9.86 -4.96 -15.30
N LYS A 335 -9.90 -4.65 -16.60
CA LYS A 335 -10.58 -5.49 -17.60
C LYS A 335 -9.98 -6.88 -17.67
N ALA A 336 -8.67 -6.97 -17.70
CA ALA A 336 -7.97 -8.24 -17.70
C ALA A 336 -8.28 -9.04 -16.42
N LEU A 337 -8.29 -8.37 -15.26
CA LEU A 337 -8.62 -9.02 -13.98
C LEU A 337 -10.06 -9.56 -13.97
N LEU A 338 -11.03 -8.80 -14.48
CA LEU A 338 -12.41 -9.26 -14.58
C LEU A 338 -12.56 -10.46 -15.54
N LEU A 339 -11.89 -10.43 -16.70
CA LEU A 339 -11.84 -11.53 -17.65
C LEU A 339 -11.19 -12.79 -17.06
N LYS A 340 -10.11 -12.64 -16.30
CA LYS A 340 -9.44 -13.72 -15.58
C LYS A 340 -10.38 -14.46 -14.62
N MET A 341 -11.37 -13.78 -14.06
CA MET A 341 -12.37 -14.38 -13.15
C MET A 341 -13.50 -15.11 -13.87
N SER A 342 -13.53 -15.06 -15.19
CA SER A 342 -14.48 -15.84 -16.00
C SER A 342 -14.12 -17.33 -15.98
N ALA A 343 -15.12 -18.18 -16.14
CA ALA A 343 -14.92 -19.62 -16.37
C ALA A 343 -14.65 -19.94 -17.85
N ASP A 344 -14.71 -18.92 -18.73
CA ASP A 344 -14.52 -19.09 -20.18
C ASP A 344 -13.01 -18.99 -20.54
N SER A 345 -12.49 -20.03 -21.17
CA SER A 345 -11.08 -20.09 -21.61
C SER A 345 -10.73 -18.96 -22.60
N LEU A 346 -11.67 -18.50 -23.41
CA LEU A 346 -11.45 -17.38 -24.33
C LEU A 346 -11.24 -16.06 -23.59
N ASP A 347 -11.97 -15.86 -22.49
CA ASP A 347 -11.80 -14.67 -21.65
C ASP A 347 -10.45 -14.69 -20.92
N ILE A 348 -10.02 -15.87 -20.44
CA ILE A 348 -8.69 -16.04 -19.82
C ILE A 348 -7.58 -15.72 -20.85
N LEU A 349 -7.73 -16.19 -22.10
CA LEU A 349 -6.77 -15.89 -23.17
C LEU A 349 -6.70 -14.37 -23.47
N LYS A 350 -7.85 -13.69 -23.57
CA LYS A 350 -7.90 -12.23 -23.74
C LYS A 350 -7.25 -11.49 -22.57
N SER A 351 -7.49 -11.97 -21.34
CA SER A 351 -6.84 -11.44 -20.14
C SER A 351 -5.33 -11.52 -20.25
N LYS A 352 -4.79 -12.69 -20.65
CA LYS A 352 -3.36 -12.89 -20.87
C LYS A 352 -2.80 -11.91 -21.90
N GLU A 353 -3.45 -11.78 -23.06
CA GLU A 353 -3.02 -10.87 -24.13
C GLU A 353 -2.95 -9.41 -23.64
N ILE A 354 -3.96 -8.94 -22.90
CA ILE A 354 -3.98 -7.57 -22.35
C ILE A 354 -2.84 -7.38 -21.36
N LEU A 355 -2.62 -8.33 -20.44
CA LEU A 355 -1.57 -8.22 -19.44
C LEU A 355 -0.17 -8.28 -20.06
N GLN A 356 0.05 -9.15 -21.07
CA GLN A 356 1.30 -9.18 -21.82
C GLN A 356 1.60 -7.87 -22.55
N GLN A 357 0.58 -7.22 -23.11
CA GLN A 357 0.74 -5.88 -23.71
C GLN A 357 1.20 -4.88 -22.65
N VAL A 358 0.52 -4.80 -21.50
CA VAL A 358 0.88 -3.88 -20.42
C VAL A 358 2.29 -4.13 -19.89
N VAL A 359 2.69 -5.39 -19.70
CA VAL A 359 4.03 -5.76 -19.19
C VAL A 359 5.16 -5.41 -20.16
N ASN A 360 4.87 -5.34 -21.47
CA ASN A 360 5.83 -5.00 -22.51
C ASN A 360 5.85 -3.50 -22.86
N GLU A 361 4.93 -2.71 -22.30
CA GLU A 361 4.93 -1.25 -22.47
C GLU A 361 5.97 -0.59 -21.55
N GLU A 362 6.30 0.66 -21.85
CA GLU A 362 7.09 1.50 -20.97
C GLU A 362 6.35 1.71 -19.63
N ILE A 363 7.08 1.66 -18.51
CA ILE A 363 6.47 1.80 -17.18
C ILE A 363 5.92 3.21 -17.02
N ILE A 364 4.59 3.33 -16.99
CA ILE A 364 3.88 4.58 -16.71
C ILE A 364 3.70 4.75 -15.21
N ASP A 365 3.36 3.66 -14.52
CA ASP A 365 3.18 3.59 -13.08
C ASP A 365 3.49 2.17 -12.61
N TRP A 366 4.34 2.05 -11.59
CA TRP A 366 4.77 0.75 -11.07
C TRP A 366 3.61 -0.06 -10.49
N GLU A 367 2.64 0.58 -9.85
CA GLU A 367 1.48 -0.10 -9.27
C GLU A 367 0.72 -0.96 -10.29
N PHE A 368 0.46 -0.42 -11.48
CA PHE A 368 -0.23 -1.17 -12.54
C PHE A 368 0.67 -2.23 -13.18
N MET A 369 1.97 -1.94 -13.31
CA MET A 369 2.95 -2.91 -13.78
C MET A 369 3.04 -4.11 -12.85
N GLU A 370 3.14 -3.89 -11.54
CA GLU A 370 3.14 -4.93 -10.52
C GLU A 370 1.88 -5.80 -10.59
N ARG A 371 0.70 -5.17 -10.63
CA ARG A 371 -0.59 -5.88 -10.79
C ARG A 371 -0.62 -6.73 -12.06
N ALA A 372 -0.15 -6.18 -13.18
CA ALA A 372 -0.09 -6.90 -14.45
C ALA A 372 0.87 -8.12 -14.39
N LEU A 373 2.06 -7.96 -13.81
CA LEU A 373 3.05 -9.03 -13.64
C LEU A 373 2.52 -10.16 -12.77
N LEU A 374 1.93 -9.85 -11.62
CA LEU A 374 1.36 -10.82 -10.68
C LEU A 374 0.23 -11.62 -11.34
N HIS A 375 -0.70 -10.94 -12.00
CA HIS A 375 -1.84 -11.61 -12.64
C HIS A 375 -1.45 -12.40 -13.89
N LEU A 376 -0.48 -11.93 -14.66
CA LEU A 376 0.07 -12.68 -15.80
C LEU A 376 0.75 -13.97 -15.32
N CYS A 377 1.59 -13.88 -14.28
CA CYS A 377 2.23 -15.05 -13.69
C CYS A 377 1.20 -16.09 -13.20
N ASP A 378 0.12 -15.64 -12.57
CA ASP A 378 -0.95 -16.48 -12.06
C ASP A 378 -1.73 -17.18 -13.21
N ILE A 379 -1.96 -16.49 -14.35
CA ILE A 379 -2.55 -17.11 -15.55
C ILE A 379 -1.62 -18.17 -16.14
N LEU A 380 -0.33 -17.89 -16.26
CA LEU A 380 0.64 -18.85 -16.78
C LEU A 380 0.78 -20.08 -15.87
N LEU A 381 0.70 -19.90 -14.54
CA LEU A 381 0.66 -21.01 -13.59
C LEU A 381 -0.60 -21.86 -13.77
N PHE A 382 -1.75 -21.23 -14.03
CA PHE A 382 -2.99 -21.93 -14.33
C PHE A 382 -2.89 -22.73 -15.65
N GLU A 383 -2.32 -22.15 -16.71
CA GLU A 383 -2.08 -22.85 -17.97
C GLU A 383 -1.15 -24.07 -17.77
N LEU A 384 -0.06 -23.89 -17.03
CA LEU A 384 0.85 -24.97 -16.69
C LEU A 384 0.12 -26.09 -15.91
N GLN A 385 -0.74 -25.73 -14.97
CA GLN A 385 -1.48 -26.69 -14.14
C GLN A 385 -2.51 -27.49 -14.95
N ILE A 386 -3.28 -26.82 -15.82
CA ILE A 386 -4.42 -27.44 -16.52
C ILE A 386 -3.99 -28.12 -17.81
N TYR A 387 -3.15 -27.45 -18.62
CA TYR A 387 -2.75 -27.95 -19.95
C TYR A 387 -1.40 -28.67 -19.95
N ASN A 388 -0.68 -28.68 -18.82
CA ASN A 388 0.71 -29.19 -18.71
C ASN A 388 1.65 -28.56 -19.74
N ASP A 389 1.40 -27.32 -20.11
CA ASP A 389 2.21 -26.59 -21.10
C ASP A 389 3.57 -26.21 -20.49
N GLN A 390 4.60 -26.97 -20.81
CA GLN A 390 5.96 -26.74 -20.31
C GLN A 390 6.65 -25.55 -20.99
N GLU A 391 6.12 -25.05 -22.11
CA GLU A 391 6.71 -23.94 -22.85
C GLU A 391 6.58 -22.61 -22.09
N VAL A 392 5.59 -22.50 -21.17
CA VAL A 392 5.40 -21.30 -20.32
C VAL A 392 6.37 -21.21 -19.13
N LEU A 393 7.10 -22.27 -18.79
CA LEU A 393 8.00 -22.29 -17.63
C LEU A 393 9.11 -21.24 -17.65
N PRO A 394 9.80 -20.98 -18.77
CA PRO A 394 10.81 -19.92 -18.82
C PRO A 394 10.22 -18.54 -18.53
N GLU A 395 9.02 -18.23 -19.05
CA GLU A 395 8.33 -16.97 -18.83
C GLU A 395 7.91 -16.84 -17.35
N ILE A 396 7.32 -17.88 -16.74
CA ILE A 396 6.97 -17.90 -15.32
C ILE A 396 8.20 -17.61 -14.44
N ASN A 397 9.32 -18.31 -14.70
CA ASN A 397 10.54 -18.09 -13.91
C ASN A 397 11.09 -16.67 -14.07
N LEU A 398 11.04 -16.11 -15.29
CA LEU A 398 11.47 -14.73 -15.56
C LEU A 398 10.61 -13.72 -14.78
N LEU A 399 9.29 -13.88 -14.80
CA LEU A 399 8.36 -13.01 -14.08
C LEU A 399 8.56 -13.11 -12.57
N ILE A 400 8.66 -14.32 -12.02
CA ILE A 400 8.89 -14.54 -10.58
C ILE A 400 10.22 -13.92 -10.14
N ASN A 401 11.30 -14.10 -10.90
CA ASN A 401 12.59 -13.51 -10.57
C ASN A 401 12.53 -11.98 -10.61
N LYS A 402 11.90 -11.39 -11.63
CA LYS A 402 11.70 -9.94 -11.72
C LYS A 402 10.93 -9.37 -10.51
N LEU A 403 9.86 -10.06 -10.09
CA LEU A 403 9.07 -9.66 -8.91
C LEU A 403 9.87 -9.82 -7.61
N LEU A 404 10.65 -10.90 -7.48
CA LEU A 404 11.47 -11.16 -6.30
C LEU A 404 12.60 -10.15 -6.16
N ASP A 405 13.37 -9.94 -7.24
CA ASP A 405 14.50 -8.99 -7.27
C ASP A 405 14.00 -7.57 -6.90
N PHE A 406 12.86 -7.17 -7.45
CA PHE A 406 12.25 -5.89 -7.12
C PHE A 406 11.80 -5.84 -5.66
N GLY A 407 11.08 -6.86 -5.19
CA GLY A 407 10.57 -6.93 -3.82
C GLY A 407 11.68 -6.88 -2.77
N GLU A 408 12.80 -7.58 -3.02
CA GLU A 408 13.97 -7.57 -2.14
C GLU A 408 14.71 -6.23 -2.18
N ALA A 409 14.91 -5.66 -3.38
CA ALA A 409 15.60 -4.38 -3.54
C ALA A 409 14.86 -3.20 -2.89
N GLN A 410 13.54 -3.27 -2.79
CA GLN A 410 12.68 -2.18 -2.27
C GLN A 410 12.04 -2.47 -0.92
N ASN A 411 12.41 -3.56 -0.23
CA ASN A 411 11.77 -4.00 1.02
C ASN A 411 10.22 -4.06 0.91
N HIS A 412 9.72 -4.46 -0.27
CA HIS A 412 8.29 -4.45 -0.58
C HIS A 412 7.63 -5.72 -0.04
N TYR A 413 7.31 -5.74 1.24
CA TYR A 413 6.85 -6.93 1.98
C TYR A 413 5.60 -7.58 1.38
N ARG A 414 4.62 -6.78 0.92
CA ARG A 414 3.43 -7.30 0.25
C ARG A 414 3.81 -8.07 -1.01
N LEU A 415 4.64 -7.46 -1.87
CA LEU A 415 5.09 -8.10 -3.11
C LEU A 415 5.92 -9.35 -2.85
N LEU A 416 6.80 -9.33 -1.84
CA LEU A 416 7.57 -10.51 -1.43
C LEU A 416 6.67 -11.66 -0.98
N ALA A 417 5.63 -11.38 -0.19
CA ALA A 417 4.67 -12.38 0.22
C ALA A 417 3.91 -12.96 -0.99
N GLU A 418 3.39 -12.11 -1.89
CA GLU A 418 2.71 -12.54 -3.11
C GLU A 418 3.64 -13.34 -4.04
N THR A 419 4.90 -12.93 -4.19
CA THR A 419 5.88 -13.65 -5.02
C THR A 419 6.22 -15.03 -4.44
N HIS A 420 6.41 -15.14 -3.12
CA HIS A 420 6.62 -16.45 -2.49
C HIS A 420 5.37 -17.34 -2.58
N LEU A 421 4.16 -16.77 -2.59
CA LEU A 421 2.93 -17.52 -2.87
C LEU A 421 2.96 -18.09 -4.30
N LEU A 422 3.35 -17.31 -5.31
CA LEU A 422 3.48 -17.78 -6.69
C LEU A 422 4.56 -18.87 -6.81
N GLN A 423 5.71 -18.72 -6.15
CA GLN A 423 6.74 -19.76 -6.10
C GLN A 423 6.21 -21.05 -5.44
N GLY A 424 5.45 -20.94 -4.37
CA GLY A 424 4.81 -22.06 -3.69
C GLY A 424 3.82 -22.80 -4.60
N LYS A 425 2.98 -22.06 -5.35
CA LYS A 425 2.08 -22.62 -6.36
C LYS A 425 2.88 -23.35 -7.45
N LEU A 426 3.95 -22.75 -7.99
CA LEU A 426 4.81 -23.39 -9.00
C LEU A 426 5.45 -24.69 -8.48
N ALA A 427 5.95 -24.67 -7.25
CA ALA A 427 6.53 -25.86 -6.62
C ALA A 427 5.47 -26.97 -6.43
N SER A 428 4.24 -26.60 -6.06
CA SER A 428 3.10 -27.54 -5.95
C SER A 428 2.76 -28.17 -7.29
N ILE A 429 2.70 -27.38 -8.37
CA ILE A 429 2.43 -27.88 -9.73
C ILE A 429 3.53 -28.86 -10.18
N LYS A 430 4.81 -28.59 -9.82
CA LYS A 430 5.96 -29.46 -10.08
C LYS A 430 6.05 -30.66 -9.13
N LEU A 431 5.08 -30.87 -8.24
CA LEU A 431 5.04 -31.93 -7.23
C LEU A 431 6.21 -31.85 -6.21
N ASN A 432 6.87 -30.71 -6.10
CA ASN A 432 7.89 -30.46 -5.07
C ASN A 432 7.21 -29.95 -3.79
N MET A 433 6.53 -30.86 -3.09
CA MET A 433 5.66 -30.54 -1.95
C MET A 433 6.44 -29.97 -0.75
N GLY A 434 7.71 -30.36 -0.58
CA GLY A 434 8.56 -29.84 0.49
C GLY A 434 8.85 -28.36 0.32
N ASP A 435 9.29 -27.95 -0.87
CA ASP A 435 9.57 -26.55 -1.18
C ASP A 435 8.29 -25.71 -1.22
N ALA A 436 7.20 -26.26 -1.78
CA ALA A 436 5.90 -25.58 -1.80
C ALA A 436 5.45 -25.18 -0.38
N ARG A 437 5.51 -26.13 0.55
CA ARG A 437 5.17 -25.90 1.96
C ARG A 437 6.04 -24.80 2.61
N GLN A 438 7.34 -24.85 2.36
CA GLN A 438 8.26 -23.85 2.93
C GLN A 438 7.99 -22.45 2.38
N LEU A 439 7.68 -22.35 1.08
CA LEU A 439 7.39 -21.09 0.42
C LEU A 439 6.06 -20.51 0.92
N PHE A 440 5.02 -21.33 1.10
CA PHE A 440 3.76 -20.88 1.71
C PHE A 440 3.96 -20.41 3.17
N THR A 441 4.71 -21.17 3.98
CA THR A 441 5.02 -20.74 5.36
C THR A 441 5.82 -19.43 5.38
N LYS A 442 6.81 -19.27 4.48
CA LYS A 442 7.57 -18.01 4.37
C LYS A 442 6.68 -16.85 3.96
N SER A 443 5.85 -17.05 2.95
CA SER A 443 4.89 -16.07 2.45
C SER A 443 3.91 -15.64 3.55
N GLU A 444 3.30 -16.60 4.25
CA GLU A 444 2.35 -16.34 5.33
C GLU A 444 3.00 -15.61 6.51
N ARG A 445 4.22 -15.97 6.88
CA ARG A 445 4.95 -15.28 7.93
C ARG A 445 5.17 -13.81 7.60
N ILE A 446 5.64 -13.49 6.38
CA ILE A 446 5.81 -12.10 5.94
C ILE A 446 4.47 -11.36 6.03
N ALA A 447 3.40 -11.95 5.52
CA ALA A 447 2.08 -11.32 5.54
C ALA A 447 1.57 -11.06 6.97
N GLU A 448 1.77 -11.99 7.91
CA GLU A 448 1.37 -11.84 9.32
C GLU A 448 2.22 -10.79 10.05
N GLU A 449 3.55 -10.81 9.88
CA GLU A 449 4.47 -9.85 10.51
C GLU A 449 4.13 -8.40 10.16
N HIS A 450 3.65 -8.17 8.94
CA HIS A 450 3.30 -6.83 8.43
C HIS A 450 1.79 -6.51 8.46
N GLY A 451 0.95 -7.39 9.04
CA GLY A 451 -0.49 -7.15 9.22
C GLY A 451 -1.33 -7.26 7.95
N LEU A 452 -0.80 -7.89 6.88
CA LEU A 452 -1.46 -8.11 5.59
C LEU A 452 -2.49 -9.26 5.71
N HIS A 453 -3.52 -9.09 6.54
CA HIS A 453 -4.42 -10.18 6.93
C HIS A 453 -5.22 -10.77 5.78
N LEU A 454 -5.61 -9.97 4.78
CA LEU A 454 -6.29 -10.47 3.58
C LEU A 454 -5.38 -11.42 2.79
N LEU A 455 -4.12 -11.03 2.58
CA LEU A 455 -3.11 -11.84 1.89
C LEU A 455 -2.75 -13.09 2.70
N ALA A 456 -2.52 -12.96 4.01
CA ALA A 456 -2.23 -14.08 4.90
C ALA A 456 -3.33 -15.15 4.85
N ARG A 457 -4.61 -14.74 4.84
CA ARG A 457 -5.75 -15.65 4.67
C ARG A 457 -5.71 -16.37 3.32
N THR A 458 -5.41 -15.65 2.24
CA THR A 458 -5.29 -16.23 0.89
C THR A 458 -4.17 -17.27 0.83
N ILE A 459 -2.99 -16.95 1.39
CA ILE A 459 -1.84 -17.86 1.45
C ILE A 459 -2.18 -19.11 2.27
N SER A 460 -2.81 -18.92 3.43
CA SER A 460 -3.20 -20.02 4.31
C SER A 460 -4.17 -21.00 3.62
N ASN A 461 -5.11 -20.48 2.83
CA ASN A 461 -6.02 -21.33 2.05
C ASN A 461 -5.29 -22.17 0.99
N GLU A 462 -4.30 -21.60 0.31
CA GLU A 462 -3.46 -22.35 -0.65
C GLU A 462 -2.62 -23.42 0.07
N HIS A 463 -2.10 -23.08 1.24
CA HIS A 463 -1.40 -24.05 2.09
C HIS A 463 -2.32 -25.19 2.55
N ASP A 464 -3.56 -24.89 2.94
CA ASP A 464 -4.55 -25.89 3.32
C ASP A 464 -4.93 -26.82 2.14
N LYS A 465 -5.03 -26.28 0.92
CA LYS A 465 -5.22 -27.07 -0.31
C LYS A 465 -4.05 -28.04 -0.54
N LEU A 466 -2.81 -27.56 -0.40
CA LEU A 466 -1.62 -28.41 -0.49
C LEU A 466 -1.66 -29.56 0.54
N LEU A 467 -2.00 -29.27 1.78
CA LEU A 467 -2.08 -30.29 2.83
C LEU A 467 -3.19 -31.33 2.55
N LYS A 468 -4.34 -30.90 2.00
CA LYS A 468 -5.40 -31.82 1.54
C LYS A 468 -4.91 -32.75 0.43
N GLN A 469 -4.16 -32.22 -0.55
CA GLN A 469 -3.57 -33.04 -1.63
C GLN A 469 -2.55 -34.04 -1.09
N LEU A 470 -1.66 -33.63 -0.17
CA LEU A 470 -0.69 -34.52 0.48
C LEU A 470 -1.37 -35.66 1.23
N GLU A 471 -2.44 -35.40 1.97
CA GLU A 471 -3.22 -36.41 2.66
C GLU A 471 -3.85 -37.40 1.67
N SER A 472 -4.46 -36.92 0.60
CA SER A 472 -5.06 -37.77 -0.45
C SER A 472 -4.00 -38.67 -1.08
N LEU A 473 -2.86 -38.12 -1.46
CA LEU A 473 -1.73 -38.86 -2.05
C LEU A 473 -1.14 -39.91 -1.10
N SER A 474 -1.11 -39.65 0.22
CA SER A 474 -0.58 -40.60 1.20
C SER A 474 -1.39 -41.90 1.31
N ARG A 475 -2.67 -41.86 0.94
CA ARG A 475 -3.61 -43.01 0.97
C ARG A 475 -3.53 -43.91 -0.28
N ILE A 476 -2.77 -43.49 -1.31
CA ILE A 476 -2.70 -44.14 -2.61
C ILE A 476 -1.33 -44.80 -2.80
N PRO A 477 -1.24 -46.01 -3.37
CA PRO A 477 0.02 -46.67 -3.69
C PRO A 477 0.87 -45.80 -4.63
N LEU A 478 2.20 -45.83 -4.46
CA LEU A 478 3.15 -44.98 -5.18
C LEU A 478 3.02 -45.08 -6.72
N SER A 479 2.65 -46.27 -7.21
CA SER A 479 2.45 -46.57 -8.63
C SER A 479 1.22 -45.93 -9.28
N GLU A 480 0.24 -45.48 -8.47
CA GLU A 480 -1.05 -44.95 -8.97
C GLU A 480 -1.17 -43.43 -8.73
N ARG A 481 -0.19 -42.80 -8.04
CA ARG A 481 -0.27 -41.39 -7.64
C ARG A 481 -0.24 -40.40 -8.79
N LEU A 482 0.50 -40.73 -9.86
CA LEU A 482 0.61 -39.86 -11.04
C LEU A 482 -0.69 -39.87 -11.86
N ASP A 483 -1.29 -41.09 -12.05
CA ASP A 483 -2.52 -41.26 -12.85
C ASP A 483 -3.72 -40.53 -12.23
N ILE A 484 -3.81 -40.50 -10.88
CA ILE A 484 -4.93 -39.84 -10.18
C ILE A 484 -4.79 -38.33 -10.20
N LEU A 485 -3.54 -37.80 -10.13
CA LEU A 485 -3.30 -36.36 -10.28
C LEU A 485 -3.65 -35.86 -11.70
N GLU A 486 -3.44 -36.68 -12.73
CA GLU A 486 -3.86 -36.37 -14.10
C GLU A 486 -5.39 -36.43 -14.25
N ILE A 487 -6.06 -37.37 -13.59
CA ILE A 487 -7.53 -37.48 -13.57
C ILE A 487 -8.16 -36.29 -12.83
N ASP A 488 -7.63 -35.88 -11.66
CA ASP A 488 -8.12 -34.71 -10.91
C ASP A 488 -7.96 -33.42 -11.73
N LYS A 489 -6.82 -33.23 -12.39
CA LYS A 489 -6.61 -32.10 -13.31
C LYS A 489 -7.60 -32.10 -14.47
N THR A 490 -7.88 -33.26 -15.04
CA THR A 490 -8.83 -33.41 -16.15
C THR A 490 -10.25 -33.12 -15.70
N LEU A 491 -10.64 -33.56 -14.51
CA LEU A 491 -11.95 -33.29 -13.91
C LEU A 491 -12.14 -31.82 -13.58
N ASP A 492 -11.11 -31.16 -13.01
CA ASP A 492 -11.12 -29.71 -12.74
C ASP A 492 -11.31 -28.91 -14.03
N HIS A 493 -10.65 -29.31 -15.12
CA HIS A 493 -10.83 -28.70 -16.45
C HIS A 493 -12.25 -28.93 -17.02
N MET A 494 -12.78 -30.16 -16.92
CA MET A 494 -14.12 -30.49 -17.43
C MET A 494 -15.24 -29.83 -16.62
N MET A 495 -15.03 -29.52 -15.34
CA MET A 495 -16.00 -28.88 -14.46
C MET A 495 -15.98 -27.34 -14.59
N GLY A 496 -15.15 -26.75 -15.45
CA GLY A 496 -15.06 -25.30 -15.66
C GLY A 496 -14.68 -24.55 -14.38
N LYS A 497 -13.71 -25.10 -13.62
CA LYS A 497 -13.27 -24.52 -12.36
C LYS A 497 -12.74 -23.10 -12.59
N LYS A 498 -13.30 -22.15 -11.87
CA LYS A 498 -12.86 -20.75 -11.94
C LYS A 498 -11.41 -20.65 -11.48
N MET A 499 -10.63 -19.83 -12.16
CA MET A 499 -9.23 -19.58 -11.83
C MET A 499 -9.05 -18.98 -10.44
N MET A 500 -10.03 -18.23 -9.95
CA MET A 500 -10.09 -17.71 -8.59
C MET A 500 -11.39 -18.17 -7.92
N GLU A 501 -11.26 -19.01 -6.91
CA GLU A 501 -12.33 -19.27 -5.96
C GLU A 501 -12.10 -18.36 -4.74
N PRO A 502 -13.11 -17.59 -4.32
CA PRO A 502 -12.99 -16.86 -3.07
C PRO A 502 -12.80 -17.85 -1.92
N PRO A 503 -12.02 -17.52 -0.90
CA PRO A 503 -11.86 -18.38 0.25
C PRO A 503 -13.23 -18.63 0.90
N GLU A 504 -13.62 -19.91 1.06
CA GLU A 504 -14.77 -20.25 1.86
C GLU A 504 -14.56 -19.72 3.29
N LEU A 505 -15.50 -18.89 3.76
CA LEU A 505 -15.50 -18.38 5.13
C LEU A 505 -16.15 -19.46 6.01
N SER A 506 -15.36 -20.36 6.56
CA SER A 506 -15.80 -21.26 7.63
C SER A 506 -15.05 -20.93 8.91
N ASP A 507 -15.80 -20.82 10.00
CA ASP A 507 -15.22 -20.66 11.33
C ASP A 507 -14.44 -21.92 11.73
N GLU A 508 -13.46 -21.77 12.56
CA GLU A 508 -12.74 -22.87 13.17
C GLU A 508 -13.53 -23.39 14.41
N ASP A 509 -13.45 -24.71 14.63
CA ASP A 509 -14.09 -25.37 15.77
C ASP A 509 -12.98 -25.92 16.70
N PRO A 510 -12.74 -25.32 17.89
CA PRO A 510 -11.67 -25.66 18.77
C PRO A 510 -11.82 -27.07 19.39
N ILE A 511 -10.72 -27.81 19.47
CA ILE A 511 -10.68 -29.16 20.03
C ILE A 511 -9.76 -29.24 21.23
N LEU A 512 -8.49 -28.82 21.10
CA LEU A 512 -7.46 -29.00 22.12
C LEU A 512 -6.38 -27.91 22.02
N LEU A 513 -5.96 -27.39 23.17
CA LEU A 513 -4.85 -26.46 23.30
C LEU A 513 -3.81 -27.04 24.27
N ILE A 514 -2.53 -27.07 23.86
CA ILE A 514 -1.46 -27.64 24.67
C ILE A 514 -0.28 -26.66 24.73
N ILE A 515 0.33 -26.55 25.91
CA ILE A 515 1.65 -25.94 26.09
C ILE A 515 2.58 -27.04 26.59
N MET A 516 3.70 -27.24 25.90
CA MET A 516 4.66 -28.28 26.22
C MET A 516 6.10 -27.77 26.21
N ALA A 517 6.99 -28.44 26.92
CA ALA A 517 8.43 -28.22 26.80
C ALA A 517 8.93 -28.76 25.45
N LYS A 518 10.11 -28.29 24.99
CA LYS A 518 10.78 -28.85 23.79
C LYS A 518 11.00 -30.37 23.87
N GLY A 519 11.14 -30.96 25.08
CA GLY A 519 11.27 -32.39 25.31
C GLY A 519 9.95 -33.19 25.25
N GLY A 520 8.82 -32.57 24.99
CA GLY A 520 7.53 -33.25 24.82
C GLY A 520 6.67 -33.39 26.07
N ASN A 521 7.16 -32.95 27.22
CA ASN A 521 6.39 -32.96 28.45
C ASN A 521 5.35 -31.83 28.41
N ALA A 522 4.05 -32.16 28.49
CA ALA A 522 3.00 -31.19 28.59
C ALA A 522 3.09 -30.42 29.92
N CYS A 523 3.09 -29.10 29.86
CA CYS A 523 3.04 -28.22 31.03
C CYS A 523 1.63 -27.79 31.35
N PHE A 524 0.79 -27.70 30.29
CA PHE A 524 -0.59 -27.32 30.39
C PHE A 524 -1.36 -27.90 29.22
N ASN A 525 -2.59 -28.33 29.44
CA ASN A 525 -3.51 -28.70 28.39
C ASN A 525 -4.94 -28.26 28.71
N TYR A 526 -5.67 -27.90 27.66
CA TYR A 526 -7.06 -27.49 27.74
C TYR A 526 -7.87 -28.14 26.62
N SER A 527 -8.86 -28.93 26.97
CA SER A 527 -9.77 -29.56 26.01
C SER A 527 -11.08 -28.78 25.94
N PHE A 528 -11.43 -28.33 24.75
CA PHE A 528 -12.72 -27.69 24.46
C PHE A 528 -13.86 -28.72 24.34
N ARG A 529 -13.54 -30.02 24.22
CA ARG A 529 -14.50 -31.12 24.10
C ARG A 529 -14.39 -32.09 25.27
N LYS A 530 -15.53 -32.58 25.77
CA LYS A 530 -15.64 -33.38 27.01
C LYS A 530 -14.99 -34.78 27.00
N ASN A 531 -14.50 -35.31 25.86
CA ASN A 531 -14.02 -36.69 25.74
C ASN A 531 -12.70 -36.86 24.96
N PHE A 532 -11.67 -36.06 25.27
CA PHE A 532 -10.36 -36.24 24.66
C PHE A 532 -9.35 -36.79 25.67
N ASP A 533 -9.21 -38.12 25.74
CA ASP A 533 -8.47 -38.85 26.82
C ASP A 533 -7.01 -39.23 26.48
N HIS A 534 -6.43 -38.83 25.31
CA HIS A 534 -5.09 -39.25 24.87
C HIS A 534 -4.07 -38.09 24.81
N ARG A 535 -4.11 -37.20 25.75
CA ARG A 535 -3.35 -35.92 25.75
C ARG A 535 -1.84 -36.13 25.81
N ASP A 536 -1.35 -37.06 26.67
CA ASP A 536 0.08 -37.32 26.84
C ASP A 536 0.71 -37.99 25.63
N LEU A 537 -0.05 -38.90 24.97
CA LEU A 537 0.38 -39.52 23.72
C LEU A 537 0.48 -38.49 22.60
N PHE A 538 -0.46 -37.55 22.55
CA PHE A 538 -0.47 -36.48 21.57
C PHE A 538 0.71 -35.51 21.77
N SER A 539 1.00 -35.08 22.99
CA SER A 539 2.14 -34.20 23.32
C SER A 539 3.47 -34.84 22.95
N SER A 540 3.65 -36.12 23.31
CA SER A 540 4.84 -36.90 22.99
C SER A 540 5.02 -37.08 21.47
N PHE A 541 3.93 -37.33 20.75
CA PHE A 541 3.94 -37.41 19.28
C PHE A 541 4.38 -36.10 18.65
N ILE A 542 3.78 -34.97 19.04
CA ILE A 542 4.10 -33.65 18.48
C ILE A 542 5.56 -33.27 18.75
N SER A 543 6.08 -33.56 19.93
CA SER A 543 7.48 -33.31 20.25
C SER A 543 8.44 -34.17 19.42
N ALA A 544 8.18 -35.47 19.33
CA ALA A 544 8.96 -36.38 18.51
C ALA A 544 8.94 -35.98 17.04
N PHE A 545 7.77 -35.58 16.52
CA PHE A 545 7.60 -35.16 15.16
C PHE A 545 8.32 -33.82 14.87
N ASN A 546 8.28 -32.87 15.79
CA ASN A 546 8.98 -31.59 15.65
C ASN A 546 10.52 -31.78 15.71
N THR A 547 11.02 -32.65 16.61
CA THR A 547 12.42 -33.00 16.68
C THR A 547 12.89 -33.69 15.40
N PHE A 548 12.16 -34.70 14.95
CA PHE A 548 12.45 -35.41 13.71
C PHE A 548 12.46 -34.44 12.51
N SER A 549 11.46 -33.56 12.41
CA SER A 549 11.38 -32.56 11.35
C SER A 549 12.56 -31.58 11.36
N SER A 550 12.96 -31.11 12.53
CA SER A 550 14.10 -30.18 12.68
C SER A 550 15.44 -30.84 12.37
N GLU A 551 15.62 -32.12 12.75
CA GLU A 551 16.87 -32.89 12.52
C GLU A 551 16.99 -33.37 11.06
N VAL A 552 15.91 -33.87 10.47
CA VAL A 552 15.95 -34.47 9.12
C VAL A 552 15.78 -33.42 8.02
N PHE A 553 14.94 -32.41 8.24
CA PHE A 553 14.63 -31.39 7.23
C PHE A 553 15.21 -30.02 7.56
N SER A 554 15.93 -29.88 8.67
CA SER A 554 16.47 -28.60 9.17
C SER A 554 15.42 -27.51 9.37
N LYS A 555 14.14 -27.88 9.59
CA LYS A 555 13.02 -26.92 9.62
C LYS A 555 11.89 -27.42 10.54
N THR A 556 11.28 -26.49 11.26
CA THR A 556 10.10 -26.72 12.09
C THR A 556 8.83 -26.79 11.22
N ILE A 557 7.94 -27.70 11.55
CA ILE A 557 6.61 -27.80 10.93
C ILE A 557 5.65 -26.94 11.74
N ASP A 558 4.95 -26.03 11.06
CA ASP A 558 4.00 -25.08 11.65
C ASP A 558 2.58 -25.65 11.74
N ARG A 559 2.20 -26.54 10.82
CA ARG A 559 0.88 -27.18 10.79
C ARG A 559 0.90 -28.57 10.18
N ILE A 560 -0.05 -29.39 10.63
CA ILE A 560 -0.28 -30.75 10.13
C ILE A 560 -1.79 -30.91 9.93
N LYS A 561 -2.21 -31.61 8.86
CA LYS A 561 -3.60 -31.99 8.63
C LYS A 561 -3.77 -33.50 8.84
N ILE A 562 -4.76 -33.88 9.63
CA ILE A 562 -5.14 -35.29 9.87
C ILE A 562 -6.66 -35.39 9.82
N GLY A 563 -7.20 -35.97 8.73
CA GLY A 563 -8.63 -35.98 8.46
C GLY A 563 -9.19 -34.56 8.36
N ASP A 564 -10.23 -34.27 9.13
CA ASP A 564 -10.83 -32.91 9.17
C ASP A 564 -10.14 -31.96 10.15
N ASN A 565 -9.10 -32.43 10.88
CA ASN A 565 -8.48 -31.63 11.93
C ASN A 565 -7.16 -31.02 11.45
N PHE A 566 -6.92 -29.77 11.84
CA PHE A 566 -5.62 -29.11 11.77
C PHE A 566 -4.94 -29.12 13.13
N ILE A 567 -3.66 -29.40 13.13
CA ILE A 567 -2.76 -29.31 14.27
C ILE A 567 -1.80 -28.18 13.94
N LEU A 568 -1.92 -27.08 14.65
CA LEU A 568 -1.04 -25.91 14.53
C LEU A 568 0.01 -25.95 15.63
N ILE A 569 1.25 -25.64 15.29
CA ILE A 569 2.40 -25.71 16.18
C ILE A 569 3.16 -24.39 16.12
N LYS A 570 3.37 -23.75 17.26
CA LYS A 570 4.17 -22.53 17.36
C LYS A 570 5.24 -22.67 18.44
N LEU A 571 6.48 -22.39 18.05
CA LEU A 571 7.60 -22.33 19.00
C LEU A 571 7.59 -20.96 19.72
N VAL A 572 7.50 -21.00 21.05
CA VAL A 572 7.55 -19.83 21.95
C VAL A 572 8.58 -20.13 23.02
N GLU A 573 9.85 -20.05 22.68
CA GLU A 573 10.95 -20.52 23.56
C GLU A 573 10.78 -20.10 25.00
N PRO A 574 10.90 -21.05 25.98
CA PRO A 574 11.32 -22.46 25.86
C PRO A 574 10.15 -23.43 25.57
N PHE A 575 8.95 -22.95 25.26
CA PHE A 575 7.75 -23.74 25.09
C PHE A 575 7.43 -24.00 23.59
N ILE A 576 6.61 -25.01 23.39
CA ILE A 576 5.86 -25.24 22.14
C ILE A 576 4.38 -25.12 22.48
N THR A 577 3.67 -24.23 21.79
CA THR A 577 2.20 -24.16 21.85
C THR A 577 1.62 -24.94 20.68
N CYS A 578 0.61 -25.75 20.95
CA CYS A 578 -0.08 -26.54 19.94
C CYS A 578 -1.58 -26.34 20.06
N TYR A 579 -2.24 -26.11 18.93
CA TYR A 579 -3.69 -25.93 18.85
C TYR A 579 -4.29 -26.86 17.82
N VAL A 580 -5.30 -27.62 18.22
CA VAL A 580 -6.05 -28.54 17.35
C VAL A 580 -7.43 -27.98 17.12
N SER A 581 -7.81 -27.86 15.86
CA SER A 581 -9.13 -27.35 15.44
C SER A 581 -9.65 -28.07 14.21
N LYS A 582 -10.96 -27.97 13.95
CA LYS A 582 -11.60 -28.26 12.65
C LYS A 582 -11.83 -26.94 11.89
N GLY A 583 -12.03 -27.03 10.58
CA GLY A 583 -12.34 -25.88 9.73
C GLY A 583 -11.14 -25.32 8.99
N GLN A 584 -11.02 -24.02 8.88
CA GLN A 584 -9.88 -23.36 8.21
C GLN A 584 -8.72 -23.14 9.17
N SER A 585 -7.50 -23.28 8.67
CA SER A 585 -6.31 -23.12 9.52
C SER A 585 -5.99 -21.65 9.83
N TYR A 586 -6.37 -20.68 9.00
CA TYR A 586 -6.07 -19.28 9.21
C TYR A 586 -6.67 -18.67 10.48
N PRO A 587 -7.99 -18.80 10.75
CA PRO A 587 -8.56 -18.32 12.01
C PRO A 587 -7.90 -18.99 13.24
N ALA A 588 -7.65 -20.30 13.14
CA ALA A 588 -6.99 -21.04 14.20
C ALA A 588 -5.54 -20.56 14.44
N LEU A 589 -4.79 -20.27 13.37
CA LEU A 589 -3.43 -19.75 13.46
C LEU A 589 -3.41 -18.36 14.12
N LYS A 590 -4.34 -17.48 13.75
CA LYS A 590 -4.49 -16.15 14.35
C LYS A 590 -4.77 -16.24 15.85
N LYS A 591 -5.66 -17.14 16.27
CA LYS A 591 -5.94 -17.40 17.70
C LYS A 591 -4.72 -17.95 18.42
N LEU A 592 -4.00 -18.92 17.82
CA LEU A 592 -2.77 -19.47 18.40
C LEU A 592 -1.67 -18.40 18.53
N ASN A 593 -1.52 -17.53 17.53
CA ASN A 593 -0.55 -16.42 17.57
C ASN A 593 -0.86 -15.45 18.72
N LYS A 594 -2.12 -15.00 18.80
CA LYS A 594 -2.59 -14.11 19.86
C LYS A 594 -2.42 -14.73 21.24
N PHE A 595 -2.76 -16.01 21.40
CA PHE A 595 -2.57 -16.75 22.63
C PHE A 595 -1.08 -16.84 23.03
N SER A 596 -0.22 -17.18 22.08
CA SER A 596 1.22 -17.31 22.30
C SER A 596 1.88 -15.99 22.75
N GLU A 597 1.43 -14.87 22.18
CA GLU A 597 1.88 -13.53 22.59
C GLU A 597 1.35 -13.16 23.99
N SER A 598 0.08 -13.47 24.26
CA SER A 598 -0.53 -13.18 25.57
C SER A 598 0.19 -13.90 26.69
N ILE A 599 0.50 -15.20 26.55
CA ILE A 599 1.24 -15.94 27.58
C ILE A 599 2.68 -15.45 27.76
N LYS A 600 3.33 -14.95 26.68
CA LYS A 600 4.69 -14.41 26.74
C LYS A 600 4.74 -13.07 27.48
N ASN A 601 3.71 -12.25 27.35
CA ASN A 601 3.63 -10.91 27.92
C ASN A 601 3.16 -10.93 29.39
N GLU A 602 2.50 -12.01 29.86
CA GLU A 602 2.03 -12.16 31.22
C GLU A 602 3.08 -12.83 32.12
N SER A 603 3.82 -12.02 32.88
CA SER A 603 4.95 -12.48 33.72
C SER A 603 4.55 -13.58 34.69
N GLU A 604 3.38 -13.52 35.33
CA GLU A 604 2.91 -14.52 36.29
C GLU A 604 2.69 -15.88 35.61
N ILE A 605 2.07 -15.91 34.45
CA ILE A 605 1.82 -17.12 33.66
C ILE A 605 3.17 -17.68 33.20
N TRP A 606 4.04 -16.82 32.69
CA TRP A 606 5.34 -17.20 32.17
C TRP A 606 6.24 -17.85 33.24
N GLU A 607 6.31 -17.29 34.46
CA GLU A 607 7.07 -17.85 35.56
C GLU A 607 6.52 -19.21 36.03
N LYS A 608 5.20 -19.34 36.16
CA LYS A 608 4.56 -20.59 36.54
C LYS A 608 4.81 -21.72 35.55
N LEU A 609 4.68 -21.41 34.23
CA LEU A 609 5.00 -22.37 33.18
C LEU A 609 6.48 -22.79 33.20
N ASN A 610 7.42 -21.85 33.36
CA ASN A 610 8.85 -22.15 33.46
C ASN A 610 9.17 -23.03 34.69
N ASN A 611 8.50 -22.80 35.80
CA ASN A 611 8.68 -23.63 36.98
C ASN A 611 8.09 -25.03 36.79
N ALA A 612 6.94 -25.14 36.13
CA ALA A 612 6.31 -26.42 35.79
C ALA A 612 7.22 -27.32 34.93
N ILE A 613 7.93 -26.72 33.95
CA ILE A 613 8.93 -27.45 33.14
C ILE A 613 10.02 -28.04 34.03
N LYS A 614 10.57 -27.22 34.95
CA LYS A 614 11.71 -27.64 35.79
C LYS A 614 11.37 -28.82 36.71
N VAL A 615 10.12 -28.92 37.17
CA VAL A 615 9.65 -29.98 38.05
C VAL A 615 8.81 -31.05 37.34
N SER A 616 8.71 -30.97 36.02
CA SER A 616 7.89 -31.88 35.19
C SER A 616 6.44 -32.01 35.69
N GLN A 617 5.83 -30.89 36.08
CA GLN A 617 4.49 -30.83 36.63
C GLN A 617 3.54 -30.29 35.57
N GLU A 618 2.38 -30.93 35.42
CA GLU A 618 1.28 -30.41 34.62
C GLU A 618 0.42 -29.44 35.46
N LEU A 619 0.11 -28.26 34.90
CA LEU A 619 -0.73 -27.25 35.53
C LEU A 619 -2.16 -27.35 35.02
N SER A 620 -3.12 -27.16 35.93
CA SER A 620 -4.55 -27.03 35.56
C SER A 620 -4.99 -25.56 35.48
N ILE A 621 -6.18 -25.33 34.95
CA ILE A 621 -6.79 -23.99 34.93
C ILE A 621 -6.93 -23.42 36.35
N ASP A 622 -7.21 -24.24 37.34
CA ASP A 622 -7.30 -23.82 38.75
C ASP A 622 -5.99 -23.22 39.28
N ASN A 623 -4.86 -23.72 38.75
CA ASN A 623 -3.53 -23.20 39.09
C ASN A 623 -3.20 -21.90 38.35
N LEU A 624 -3.88 -21.62 37.23
CA LEU A 624 -3.67 -20.51 36.29
C LEU A 624 -4.97 -19.80 35.90
N PRO A 625 -5.70 -19.14 36.83
CA PRO A 625 -6.98 -18.52 36.52
C PRO A 625 -6.88 -17.45 35.41
N LEU A 626 -5.79 -16.69 35.36
CA LEU A 626 -5.53 -15.69 34.30
C LEU A 626 -5.41 -16.36 32.92
N LEU A 627 -4.81 -17.56 32.84
CA LEU A 627 -4.71 -18.31 31.58
C LEU A 627 -6.10 -18.76 31.11
N GLY A 628 -6.98 -19.16 32.03
CA GLY A 628 -8.38 -19.46 31.73
C GLY A 628 -9.10 -18.27 31.10
N THR A 629 -8.92 -17.07 31.67
CA THR A 629 -9.51 -15.83 31.11
C THR A 629 -8.98 -15.54 29.69
N ILE A 630 -7.68 -15.72 29.45
CA ILE A 630 -7.09 -15.55 28.11
C ILE A 630 -7.67 -16.57 27.09
N ILE A 631 -7.81 -17.83 27.52
CA ILE A 631 -8.41 -18.88 26.68
C ILE A 631 -9.85 -18.52 26.32
N ASP A 632 -10.64 -18.12 27.29
CA ASP A 632 -12.05 -17.73 27.04
C ASP A 632 -12.16 -16.55 26.09
N GLN A 633 -11.33 -15.52 26.25
CA GLN A 633 -11.31 -14.33 25.38
C GLN A 633 -10.85 -14.60 23.94
N ILE A 634 -10.01 -15.61 23.73
CA ILE A 634 -9.41 -15.86 22.41
C ILE A 634 -10.13 -16.96 21.65
N PHE A 635 -10.56 -18.02 22.32
CA PHE A 635 -11.06 -19.24 21.65
C PHE A 635 -12.58 -19.45 21.75
N THR A 636 -13.30 -18.77 22.69
CA THR A 636 -14.73 -18.96 22.87
C THR A 636 -15.60 -17.84 22.26
N HIS A 637 -14.96 -16.83 21.69
CA HIS A 637 -15.56 -15.78 20.90
C HIS A 637 -14.94 -15.75 19.51
#